data_291d0c52eb4db147702a9b7e3c63da16
#
_entry.id   291d0c52eb4db147702a9b7e3c63da16
#
_cell.length_a   1.000
_cell.length_b   1.000
_cell.length_c   1.000
_cell.angle_alpha   90.00
_cell.angle_beta   90.00
_cell.angle_gamma   90.00
#
_symmetry.space_group_name_H-M   'P 1'
#
loop_
_entity.id
_entity.type
_entity.pdbx_description
1 polymer ?
#
loop_
_entity_poly.entity_id
_entity_poly.type
_entity_poly.pdbx_seq_one_letter_code
_entity_poly.pdbx_strand_id
1 'polypeptide(L)'
;SRPEQNDFAIAEEVTLRGGKERRPDLVLYVNGIALAVIELKNSRVAIGKGIRQLLSNQKKDWNEWFFSTVQVVFAGSDSEGLRYGTIGTEEKYFLTWKEDEAENTLSKLDKYLLKMCRKDRFLELLYDFVVFDAGQKKLPRVHQYFGVKAAQQHVRECRGGIIWHTQGSGKSIVMVLLAKWILENRPKARVLILTDRDELDKQIAGVFTDSGEVIYRTSSGHDLMMQLGQAAPRLLCSLIHKFGKRGVDDFDAFIEELKKQPSPAVGELFLFVDECHRTQSGRLHKTMKALLPGSVFIGFTGTPLLKKDKQTSLEVFGGYIHTYKFNEGVEDGVVLDLLYEARDIEQTLGSQHRIDAWFEGKTKNLSEWQKAALRDQWGTMQKVLSSRSRMSRIVEDIIFDFSVTQAGKARLSSGRGNAMLVASSIYEAARYYVLFQDPATGFRGKCALVTSYNPQTKGHEQTQEETGANTETEKQFLFNLYSELLKDVVPKPGKSKSETYEDTVKKLFKEEPANMKLLIVVDKLLTGFDSPHCTYLYIDKSMQDHGLFQAICRTNRLDGDDKPFGYIVDYKDLFKQVHGAISVYTSELDHSAGGASPEVLLQDRLKKGRQRLDDALEAMALLCDPVSPPKGELEHIHYFCGNAEIPEDLQAREAQRVALYKSTAALLRAYANVADELLQAGYSEQKSTQIKRSVDHYVKLRDTIKNASGETIDLKAYEADMRHLIDTYVEAKESRQISAFGELGLLDLILKLGIAEAIDTLPAGIKTDKRAVAETIANNVRSKILKSHLLDPAFYDRMSALLAEIVADLRDLRITYEVYLQRIAVLVCSVQSGMTDDTSQKLNTAGKRALYSNLKTSGQKRSDQELLDLTLRLDASIKKHRPNAWRGVKAKEQIVKQAMFRELLDEPEVERLFRIVFNQTEY
;
A
#
# COMPACT_ATOMS: atom_id res chain seq x y z
N SER A 1 -30.23 31.04 -11.06
CA SER A 1 -31.57 30.85 -10.48
C SER A 1 -31.87 31.96 -9.45
N ARG A 2 -33.13 32.31 -9.31
CA ARG A 2 -33.60 33.27 -8.33
C ARG A 2 -34.43 32.52 -7.30
N PRO A 3 -33.81 32.05 -6.18
CA PRO A 3 -34.49 31.23 -5.16
C PRO A 3 -35.78 31.87 -4.64
N GLU A 4 -35.77 33.21 -4.56
CA GLU A 4 -36.91 34.04 -4.09
C GLU A 4 -38.15 33.97 -4.99
N GLN A 5 -38.04 33.46 -6.21
CA GLN A 5 -39.18 33.28 -7.15
C GLN A 5 -39.90 31.92 -6.95
N ASN A 6 -39.43 31.08 -6.06
CA ASN A 6 -40.04 29.79 -5.76
C ASN A 6 -40.89 29.90 -4.48
N ASP A 7 -41.95 29.13 -4.47
CA ASP A 7 -42.81 28.94 -3.29
C ASP A 7 -42.26 27.80 -2.43
N PHE A 8 -41.93 28.08 -1.16
CA PHE A 8 -41.38 27.13 -0.22
C PHE A 8 -42.39 26.84 0.88
N ALA A 9 -42.68 25.61 1.13
CA ALA A 9 -43.60 25.21 2.19
C ALA A 9 -42.98 24.06 3.02
N ILE A 10 -43.34 24.02 4.30
CA ILE A 10 -43.03 22.94 5.24
C ILE A 10 -44.38 22.39 5.72
N ALA A 11 -44.55 21.11 5.69
CA ALA A 11 -45.70 20.43 6.23
C ALA A 11 -45.27 19.41 7.31
N GLU A 12 -45.98 19.46 8.43
CA GLU A 12 -45.75 18.58 9.57
C GLU A 12 -46.72 17.38 9.53
N GLU A 13 -46.26 16.22 9.95
CA GLU A 13 -47.04 14.98 10.12
C GLU A 13 -47.93 14.63 8.89
N VAL A 14 -47.36 14.77 7.70
CA VAL A 14 -48.10 14.46 6.44
C VAL A 14 -48.54 13.02 6.39
N THR A 15 -49.81 12.76 6.38
CA THR A 15 -50.35 11.40 6.29
C THR A 15 -50.21 10.87 4.86
N LEU A 16 -49.32 9.91 4.67
CA LEU A 16 -49.15 9.18 3.42
C LEU A 16 -50.05 7.94 3.39
N ARG A 17 -50.96 7.87 2.43
CA ARG A 17 -51.87 6.75 2.22
C ARG A 17 -51.45 5.97 0.99
N GLY A 18 -50.60 4.97 1.19
CA GLY A 18 -50.15 4.02 0.15
C GLY A 18 -50.49 2.58 0.59
N GLY A 19 -49.54 1.65 0.47
CA GLY A 19 -49.68 0.29 0.95
C GLY A 19 -49.92 0.20 2.46
N LYS A 20 -49.18 1.03 3.23
CA LYS A 20 -49.37 1.20 4.68
C LYS A 20 -49.28 2.68 5.03
N GLU A 21 -50.19 3.14 5.89
CA GLU A 21 -50.21 4.53 6.35
C GLU A 21 -48.91 4.85 7.12
N ARG A 22 -48.33 5.98 6.78
CA ARG A 22 -47.15 6.55 7.44
C ARG A 22 -47.29 8.06 7.56
N ARG A 23 -46.60 8.61 8.58
CA ARG A 23 -46.54 10.05 8.82
C ARG A 23 -45.07 10.46 9.00
N PRO A 24 -44.38 10.95 7.95
CA PRO A 24 -43.10 11.66 8.10
C PRO A 24 -43.28 12.86 9.02
N ASP A 25 -42.29 13.10 9.88
CA ASP A 25 -42.34 14.22 10.82
C ASP A 25 -42.43 15.55 10.11
N LEU A 26 -41.56 15.79 9.08
CA LEU A 26 -41.57 17.01 8.25
C LEU A 26 -41.36 16.65 6.77
N VAL A 27 -42.05 17.41 5.91
CA VAL A 27 -41.86 17.38 4.45
C VAL A 27 -41.61 18.76 3.92
N LEU A 28 -40.54 18.93 3.13
CA LEU A 28 -40.21 20.20 2.47
C LEU A 28 -40.70 20.21 1.02
N TYR A 29 -41.48 21.23 0.68
CA TYR A 29 -42.03 21.41 -0.65
C TYR A 29 -41.39 22.66 -1.31
N VAL A 30 -41.17 22.54 -2.61
CA VAL A 30 -40.85 23.71 -3.45
C VAL A 30 -41.81 23.68 -4.65
N ASN A 31 -42.52 24.76 -4.86
CA ASN A 31 -43.58 24.89 -5.89
C ASN A 31 -44.57 23.72 -5.85
N GLY A 32 -44.95 23.26 -4.66
CA GLY A 32 -45.90 22.18 -4.44
C GLY A 32 -45.31 20.77 -4.64
N ILE A 33 -44.04 20.61 -4.99
CA ILE A 33 -43.37 19.32 -5.17
C ILE A 33 -42.62 18.95 -3.89
N ALA A 34 -42.86 17.75 -3.34
CA ALA A 34 -42.13 17.24 -2.20
C ALA A 34 -40.70 16.91 -2.59
N LEU A 35 -39.70 17.63 -2.05
CA LEU A 35 -38.30 17.50 -2.40
C LEU A 35 -37.45 16.95 -1.27
N ALA A 36 -37.87 17.08 0.00
CA ALA A 36 -37.19 16.45 1.11
C ALA A 36 -38.16 15.90 2.15
N VAL A 37 -37.71 14.85 2.84
CA VAL A 37 -38.42 14.24 3.98
C VAL A 37 -37.45 14.21 5.16
N ILE A 38 -37.93 14.63 6.33
CA ILE A 38 -37.17 14.67 7.57
C ILE A 38 -37.84 13.77 8.60
N GLU A 39 -37.08 12.91 9.21
CA GLU A 39 -37.49 12.02 10.30
C GLU A 39 -36.72 12.40 11.57
N LEU A 40 -37.40 12.78 12.61
CA LEU A 40 -36.81 13.24 13.87
C LEU A 40 -36.95 12.16 14.95
N LYS A 41 -35.97 12.05 15.78
CA LYS A 41 -35.96 11.13 16.94
C LYS A 41 -35.58 11.89 18.19
N ASN A 42 -36.22 11.58 19.31
CA ASN A 42 -35.84 12.14 20.59
C ASN A 42 -34.43 11.63 21.01
N SER A 43 -33.80 12.33 21.95
CA SER A 43 -32.44 12.05 22.45
C SER A 43 -32.24 10.63 23.01
N ARG A 44 -33.31 9.89 23.34
CA ARG A 44 -33.24 8.52 23.86
C ARG A 44 -33.28 7.45 22.76
N VAL A 45 -33.52 7.82 21.54
CA VAL A 45 -33.66 6.91 20.39
C VAL A 45 -32.53 7.17 19.42
N ALA A 46 -31.74 6.13 19.09
CA ALA A 46 -30.66 6.23 18.13
C ALA A 46 -31.16 6.70 16.75
N ILE A 47 -30.44 7.61 16.11
CA ILE A 47 -30.77 8.18 14.80
C ILE A 47 -30.92 7.13 13.71
N GLY A 48 -30.21 6.00 13.81
CA GLY A 48 -30.35 4.84 12.92
C GLY A 48 -31.78 4.27 12.84
N LYS A 49 -32.62 4.43 13.90
CA LYS A 49 -34.03 4.06 13.80
C LYS A 49 -34.80 4.99 12.84
N GLY A 50 -34.49 6.28 12.86
CA GLY A 50 -35.05 7.24 11.90
C GLY A 50 -34.63 6.92 10.46
N ILE A 51 -33.36 6.59 10.25
CA ILE A 51 -32.85 6.20 8.93
C ILE A 51 -33.58 4.92 8.44
N ARG A 52 -33.67 3.89 9.26
CA ARG A 52 -34.38 2.66 8.90
C ARG A 52 -35.87 2.88 8.61
N GLN A 53 -36.49 3.83 9.31
CA GLN A 53 -37.87 4.24 9.04
C GLN A 53 -37.97 4.89 7.65
N LEU A 54 -37.09 5.85 7.32
CA LEU A 54 -37.02 6.45 5.98
C LEU A 54 -36.83 5.41 4.89
N LEU A 55 -35.92 4.45 5.09
CA LEU A 55 -35.66 3.36 4.13
C LEU A 55 -36.85 2.44 3.95
N SER A 56 -37.59 2.14 5.06
CA SER A 56 -38.78 1.32 4.97
C SER A 56 -39.90 2.01 4.18
N ASN A 57 -40.06 3.32 4.37
CA ASN A 57 -41.11 4.11 3.71
C ASN A 57 -40.90 4.18 2.18
N GLN A 58 -39.67 4.01 1.69
CA GLN A 58 -39.32 4.01 0.26
C GLN A 58 -39.65 2.68 -0.46
N LYS A 59 -40.07 1.62 0.24
CA LYS A 59 -40.39 0.31 -0.36
C LYS A 59 -41.76 0.33 -1.03
N LYS A 60 -41.94 -0.56 -2.04
CA LYS A 60 -43.22 -0.75 -2.76
C LYS A 60 -44.38 -1.02 -1.87
N ASP A 61 -44.21 -1.84 -0.84
CA ASP A 61 -45.25 -2.22 0.11
C ASP A 61 -45.70 -1.08 1.03
N TRP A 62 -45.04 0.08 0.94
CA TRP A 62 -45.28 1.26 1.76
C TRP A 62 -45.65 2.47 0.91
N ASN A 63 -44.76 3.44 0.74
CA ASN A 63 -45.06 4.72 0.10
C ASN A 63 -44.09 5.12 -1.00
N GLU A 64 -43.51 4.14 -1.76
CA GLU A 64 -42.55 4.38 -2.83
C GLU A 64 -42.98 5.51 -3.76
N TRP A 65 -44.29 5.55 -4.11
CA TRP A 65 -44.85 6.55 -4.99
C TRP A 65 -44.56 8.00 -4.54
N PHE A 66 -44.63 8.26 -3.24
CA PHE A 66 -44.41 9.58 -2.68
C PHE A 66 -42.92 9.99 -2.79
N PHE A 67 -42.03 9.04 -2.63
CA PHE A 67 -40.59 9.27 -2.71
C PHE A 67 -40.07 9.46 -4.14
N SER A 68 -40.89 9.32 -5.18
CA SER A 68 -40.48 9.52 -6.57
C SER A 68 -39.98 10.94 -6.87
N THR A 69 -40.49 11.95 -6.18
CA THR A 69 -40.03 13.34 -6.32
C THR A 69 -38.99 13.76 -5.29
N VAL A 70 -38.89 13.03 -4.18
CA VAL A 70 -37.98 13.34 -3.07
C VAL A 70 -36.52 13.23 -3.53
N GLN A 71 -35.73 14.24 -3.24
CA GLN A 71 -34.30 14.28 -3.62
C GLN A 71 -33.40 14.07 -2.42
N VAL A 72 -33.80 14.55 -1.24
CA VAL A 72 -32.99 14.46 -0.02
C VAL A 72 -33.85 13.87 1.10
N VAL A 73 -33.26 12.97 1.88
CA VAL A 73 -33.86 12.46 3.10
C VAL A 73 -32.98 12.78 4.29
N PHE A 74 -33.57 13.25 5.37
CA PHE A 74 -32.87 13.64 6.59
C PHE A 74 -33.35 12.79 7.76
N ALA A 75 -32.42 12.38 8.60
CA ALA A 75 -32.71 11.86 9.93
C ALA A 75 -32.00 12.74 10.97
N GLY A 76 -32.67 13.08 12.05
CA GLY A 76 -32.12 13.99 13.06
C GLY A 76 -32.46 13.61 14.48
N SER A 77 -31.55 13.90 15.41
CA SER A 77 -31.80 13.88 16.85
C SER A 77 -30.92 14.93 17.54
N ASP A 78 -31.39 15.43 18.70
CA ASP A 78 -30.62 16.42 19.47
C ASP A 78 -29.27 15.88 19.97
N SER A 79 -29.19 14.57 20.23
CA SER A 79 -27.97 13.95 20.75
C SER A 79 -26.94 13.61 19.67
N GLU A 80 -27.40 13.19 18.47
CA GLU A 80 -26.51 12.71 17.39
C GLU A 80 -26.40 13.68 16.19
N GLY A 81 -27.20 14.77 16.19
CA GLY A 81 -27.22 15.77 15.15
C GLY A 81 -28.01 15.36 13.90
N LEU A 82 -27.52 15.73 12.73
CA LEU A 82 -28.18 15.54 11.44
C LEU A 82 -27.45 14.53 10.55
N ARG A 83 -28.20 13.58 10.00
CA ARG A 83 -27.77 12.68 8.93
C ARG A 83 -28.58 12.94 7.68
N TYR A 84 -27.95 12.88 6.52
CA TYR A 84 -28.64 13.08 5.24
C TYR A 84 -28.23 12.03 4.21
N GLY A 85 -29.14 11.78 3.29
CA GLY A 85 -28.94 10.88 2.17
C GLY A 85 -29.93 11.17 1.07
N THR A 86 -29.97 10.32 0.05
CA THR A 86 -30.98 10.37 -1.00
C THR A 86 -31.76 9.07 -1.07
N ILE A 87 -32.68 8.96 -1.98
CA ILE A 87 -33.49 7.76 -2.18
C ILE A 87 -32.58 6.58 -2.52
N GLY A 88 -32.81 5.46 -1.83
CA GLY A 88 -32.01 4.23 -1.99
C GLY A 88 -30.65 4.23 -1.29
N THR A 89 -30.27 5.29 -0.58
CA THR A 89 -29.03 5.31 0.21
C THR A 89 -29.14 4.36 1.39
N GLU A 90 -28.29 3.33 1.45
CA GLU A 90 -28.25 2.40 2.61
C GLU A 90 -27.84 3.13 3.90
N GLU A 91 -28.27 2.61 5.07
CA GLU A 91 -28.04 3.24 6.40
C GLU A 91 -26.59 3.64 6.64
N LYS A 92 -25.65 2.78 6.30
CA LYS A 92 -24.19 2.99 6.47
C LYS A 92 -23.60 4.12 5.62
N TYR A 93 -24.31 4.56 4.58
CA TYR A 93 -23.87 5.62 3.68
C TYR A 93 -24.56 6.97 3.93
N PHE A 94 -25.39 7.07 4.97
CA PHE A 94 -25.92 8.36 5.39
C PHE A 94 -24.81 9.26 5.88
N LEU A 95 -24.77 10.47 5.36
CA LEU A 95 -23.72 11.44 5.55
C LEU A 95 -24.02 12.35 6.74
N THR A 96 -22.98 12.90 7.37
CA THR A 96 -23.09 13.93 8.41
C THR A 96 -22.71 15.28 7.80
N TRP A 97 -23.51 16.29 8.04
CA TRP A 97 -23.14 17.66 7.68
C TRP A 97 -22.36 18.29 8.82
N LYS A 98 -21.23 18.95 8.50
CA LYS A 98 -20.38 19.67 9.44
C LYS A 98 -20.04 21.03 8.83
N GLU A 99 -20.32 22.11 9.54
CA GLU A 99 -20.04 23.48 9.10
C GLU A 99 -19.95 24.37 10.34
N ASP A 100 -18.92 25.26 10.41
CA ASP A 100 -18.72 26.23 11.50
C ASP A 100 -18.80 25.60 12.90
N GLU A 101 -17.99 24.58 13.16
CA GLU A 101 -18.04 23.80 14.40
C GLU A 101 -17.78 24.62 15.67
N ALA A 102 -17.07 25.75 15.55
CA ALA A 102 -16.80 26.67 16.67
C ALA A 102 -18.04 27.45 17.12
N GLU A 103 -19.10 27.49 16.32
CA GLU A 103 -20.35 28.14 16.66
C GLU A 103 -21.24 27.24 17.51
N ASN A 104 -21.41 27.53 18.79
CA ASN A 104 -22.14 26.70 19.75
C ASN A 104 -23.47 27.32 20.25
N THR A 105 -24.11 28.13 19.43
CA THR A 105 -25.35 28.82 19.80
C THR A 105 -26.60 27.97 19.66
N LEU A 106 -26.58 26.94 18.83
CA LEU A 106 -27.68 26.04 18.54
C LEU A 106 -27.27 24.56 18.73
N SER A 107 -28.28 23.69 18.87
CA SER A 107 -28.01 22.23 18.79
C SER A 107 -27.42 21.89 17.43
N LYS A 108 -26.65 20.79 17.35
CA LYS A 108 -26.07 20.33 16.07
C LYS A 108 -27.15 20.02 15.03
N LEU A 109 -28.33 19.51 15.49
CA LEU A 109 -29.46 19.26 14.63
C LEU A 109 -29.99 20.57 14.01
N ASP A 110 -30.36 21.55 14.83
CA ASP A 110 -30.93 22.81 14.36
C ASP A 110 -29.95 23.56 13.46
N LYS A 111 -28.70 23.70 13.92
CA LYS A 111 -27.64 24.39 13.18
C LYS A 111 -27.49 23.83 11.76
N TYR A 112 -27.32 22.53 11.60
CA TYR A 112 -27.03 21.93 10.30
C TYR A 112 -28.28 21.81 9.43
N LEU A 113 -29.45 21.56 10.03
CA LEU A 113 -30.73 21.58 9.30
C LEU A 113 -31.02 22.96 8.70
N LEU A 114 -30.92 24.03 9.50
CA LEU A 114 -31.11 25.40 9.04
C LEU A 114 -30.07 25.76 7.94
N LYS A 115 -28.80 25.35 8.08
CA LYS A 115 -27.77 25.63 7.07
C LYS A 115 -28.00 24.90 5.77
N MET A 116 -28.38 23.61 5.82
CA MET A 116 -28.64 22.81 4.60
C MET A 116 -29.94 23.23 3.93
N CYS A 117 -30.98 23.54 4.69
CA CYS A 117 -32.30 23.87 4.18
C CYS A 117 -32.50 25.37 3.90
N ARG A 118 -31.44 26.20 4.03
CA ARG A 118 -31.46 27.55 3.53
C ARG A 118 -31.89 27.56 2.05
N LYS A 119 -32.89 28.34 1.67
CA LYS A 119 -33.58 28.28 0.38
C LYS A 119 -32.64 28.23 -0.83
N ASP A 120 -31.65 29.14 -0.83
CA ASP A 120 -30.63 29.20 -1.89
C ASP A 120 -29.72 27.95 -1.93
N ARG A 121 -29.24 27.52 -0.77
CA ARG A 121 -28.37 26.31 -0.66
C ARG A 121 -29.13 25.03 -0.97
N PHE A 122 -30.37 24.92 -0.50
CA PHE A 122 -31.18 23.74 -0.77
C PHE A 122 -31.39 23.53 -2.28
N LEU A 123 -31.77 24.59 -3.00
CA LEU A 123 -31.89 24.55 -4.45
C LEU A 123 -30.56 24.30 -5.16
N GLU A 124 -29.49 24.92 -4.69
CA GLU A 124 -28.14 24.69 -5.20
C GLU A 124 -27.73 23.21 -5.05
N LEU A 125 -27.95 22.63 -3.84
CA LEU A 125 -27.67 21.21 -3.59
C LEU A 125 -28.41 20.28 -4.57
N LEU A 126 -29.67 20.59 -4.85
CA LEU A 126 -30.49 19.81 -5.77
C LEU A 126 -30.08 19.94 -7.23
N TYR A 127 -29.70 21.14 -7.64
CA TYR A 127 -29.41 21.45 -9.06
C TYR A 127 -27.96 21.16 -9.44
N ASP A 128 -26.99 21.67 -8.66
CA ASP A 128 -25.57 21.62 -9.00
C ASP A 128 -24.86 20.38 -8.44
N PHE A 129 -25.41 19.74 -7.37
CA PHE A 129 -24.67 18.75 -6.60
C PHE A 129 -25.27 17.34 -6.57
N VAL A 130 -26.41 17.13 -7.18
CA VAL A 130 -26.92 15.76 -7.39
C VAL A 130 -26.21 15.15 -8.60
N VAL A 131 -25.67 13.97 -8.43
CA VAL A 131 -25.02 13.23 -9.52
C VAL A 131 -25.53 11.78 -9.53
N PHE A 132 -25.54 11.19 -10.74
CA PHE A 132 -25.76 9.76 -10.92
C PHE A 132 -24.42 9.09 -11.19
N ASP A 133 -24.15 7.98 -10.51
CA ASP A 133 -22.95 7.17 -10.68
C ASP A 133 -23.37 5.71 -10.68
N ALA A 134 -23.15 5.03 -11.79
CA ALA A 134 -23.66 3.67 -12.07
C ALA A 134 -25.19 3.54 -11.85
N GLY A 135 -25.95 4.55 -12.25
CA GLY A 135 -27.40 4.61 -12.10
C GLY A 135 -27.91 4.91 -10.68
N GLN A 136 -26.99 5.11 -9.73
CA GLN A 136 -27.36 5.47 -8.35
C GLN A 136 -27.24 6.97 -8.14
N LYS A 137 -28.29 7.57 -7.60
CA LYS A 137 -28.30 8.98 -7.18
C LYS A 137 -27.39 9.17 -5.98
N LYS A 138 -26.52 10.18 -6.01
CA LYS A 138 -25.59 10.56 -4.94
C LYS A 138 -25.69 12.04 -4.62
N LEU A 139 -25.57 12.36 -3.34
CA LEU A 139 -25.39 13.69 -2.82
C LEU A 139 -23.93 13.96 -2.48
N PRO A 140 -23.48 15.22 -2.49
CA PRO A 140 -22.11 15.56 -2.17
C PRO A 140 -21.84 15.31 -0.67
N ARG A 141 -20.63 14.90 -0.36
CA ARG A 141 -20.10 15.00 1.00
C ARG A 141 -19.72 16.44 1.30
N VAL A 142 -19.66 16.81 2.56
CA VAL A 142 -19.38 18.19 2.99
C VAL A 142 -18.13 18.77 2.35
N HIS A 143 -17.02 18.05 2.40
CA HIS A 143 -15.76 18.48 1.79
C HIS A 143 -15.85 18.60 0.25
N GLN A 144 -16.68 17.78 -0.39
CA GLN A 144 -16.90 17.87 -1.84
C GLN A 144 -17.70 19.14 -2.16
N TYR A 145 -18.74 19.43 -1.38
CA TYR A 145 -19.53 20.67 -1.55
C TYR A 145 -18.63 21.89 -1.40
N PHE A 146 -17.92 22.05 -0.28
CA PHE A 146 -17.07 23.20 -0.03
C PHE A 146 -15.86 23.26 -0.99
N GLY A 147 -15.29 22.12 -1.35
CA GLY A 147 -14.23 22.06 -2.35
C GLY A 147 -14.66 22.56 -3.73
N VAL A 148 -15.85 22.16 -4.18
CA VAL A 148 -16.44 22.67 -5.44
C VAL A 148 -16.76 24.16 -5.31
N LYS A 149 -17.34 24.63 -4.20
CA LYS A 149 -17.65 26.06 -3.99
C LYS A 149 -16.40 26.92 -4.03
N ALA A 150 -15.32 26.50 -3.36
CA ALA A 150 -14.04 27.20 -3.40
C ALA A 150 -13.46 27.22 -4.83
N ALA A 151 -13.54 26.11 -5.54
CA ALA A 151 -13.10 26.03 -6.93
C ALA A 151 -13.94 26.89 -7.88
N GLN A 152 -15.25 26.96 -7.69
CA GLN A 152 -16.13 27.86 -8.45
C GLN A 152 -15.70 29.33 -8.31
N GLN A 153 -15.27 29.75 -7.09
CA GLN A 153 -14.75 31.08 -6.86
C GLN A 153 -13.46 31.33 -7.64
N HIS A 154 -12.50 30.39 -7.60
CA HIS A 154 -11.27 30.47 -8.38
C HIS A 154 -11.53 30.52 -9.89
N VAL A 155 -12.48 29.73 -10.39
CA VAL A 155 -12.91 29.74 -11.81
C VAL A 155 -13.51 31.09 -12.21
N ARG A 156 -14.34 31.73 -11.33
CA ARG A 156 -14.89 33.08 -11.60
C ARG A 156 -13.79 34.12 -11.76
N GLU A 157 -12.71 33.99 -10.98
CA GLU A 157 -11.57 34.89 -10.96
C GLU A 157 -10.48 34.48 -11.99
N CYS A 158 -10.73 33.45 -12.80
CA CYS A 158 -9.77 32.88 -13.76
C CYS A 158 -8.42 32.50 -13.10
N ARG A 159 -8.45 32.06 -11.85
CA ARG A 159 -7.29 31.61 -11.08
C ARG A 159 -7.23 30.09 -11.01
N GLY A 160 -6.03 29.54 -11.16
CA GLY A 160 -5.75 28.14 -10.89
C GLY A 160 -5.59 27.82 -9.40
N GLY A 161 -5.30 26.58 -9.08
CA GLY A 161 -4.99 26.13 -7.73
C GLY A 161 -5.06 24.62 -7.60
N ILE A 162 -4.88 24.13 -6.38
CA ILE A 162 -4.80 22.71 -6.06
C ILE A 162 -5.91 22.34 -5.07
N ILE A 163 -6.67 21.30 -5.41
CA ILE A 163 -7.61 20.63 -4.51
C ILE A 163 -6.90 19.39 -3.96
N TRP A 164 -6.54 19.45 -2.68
CA TRP A 164 -5.97 18.33 -1.97
C TRP A 164 -7.04 17.66 -1.11
N HIS A 165 -7.60 16.57 -1.63
CA HIS A 165 -8.53 15.70 -0.90
C HIS A 165 -7.93 14.31 -0.76
N THR A 166 -7.92 13.78 0.46
CA THR A 166 -7.30 12.47 0.75
C THR A 166 -7.78 11.38 -0.20
N GLN A 167 -6.99 10.34 -0.35
CA GLN A 167 -7.33 9.24 -1.24
C GLN A 167 -8.58 8.50 -0.74
N GLY A 168 -9.56 8.29 -1.64
CA GLY A 168 -10.85 7.66 -1.27
C GLY A 168 -11.96 8.62 -0.89
N SER A 169 -11.68 9.92 -0.83
CA SER A 169 -12.69 10.94 -0.52
C SER A 169 -13.65 11.29 -1.67
N GLY A 170 -13.43 10.72 -2.88
CA GLY A 170 -14.28 10.95 -4.04
C GLY A 170 -13.89 12.15 -4.91
N LYS A 171 -12.60 12.38 -5.14
CA LYS A 171 -12.07 13.43 -6.03
C LYS A 171 -12.67 13.44 -7.42
N SER A 172 -12.93 12.26 -8.01
CA SER A 172 -13.55 12.15 -9.34
C SER A 172 -14.93 12.81 -9.40
N ILE A 173 -15.73 12.70 -8.33
CA ILE A 173 -17.04 13.36 -8.22
C ILE A 173 -16.85 14.89 -8.17
N VAL A 174 -15.84 15.37 -7.45
CA VAL A 174 -15.51 16.81 -7.41
C VAL A 174 -15.15 17.33 -8.80
N MET A 175 -14.37 16.58 -9.58
CA MET A 175 -14.05 16.93 -10.98
C MET A 175 -15.30 17.01 -11.83
N VAL A 176 -16.21 16.02 -11.71
CA VAL A 176 -17.46 15.97 -12.49
C VAL A 176 -18.36 17.16 -12.14
N LEU A 177 -18.61 17.39 -10.85
CA LEU A 177 -19.45 18.51 -10.38
C LEU A 177 -18.90 19.86 -10.84
N LEU A 178 -17.58 20.07 -10.73
CA LEU A 178 -16.94 21.32 -11.14
C LEU A 178 -16.97 21.48 -12.66
N ALA A 179 -16.68 20.44 -13.43
CA ALA A 179 -16.73 20.50 -14.90
C ALA A 179 -18.13 20.77 -15.40
N LYS A 180 -19.15 20.06 -14.86
CA LYS A 180 -20.55 20.31 -15.20
C LYS A 180 -20.93 21.78 -14.93
N TRP A 181 -20.62 22.28 -13.75
CA TRP A 181 -20.90 23.66 -13.40
C TRP A 181 -20.20 24.67 -14.34
N ILE A 182 -18.91 24.43 -14.71
CA ILE A 182 -18.19 25.28 -15.67
C ILE A 182 -18.91 25.29 -17.03
N LEU A 183 -19.26 24.11 -17.56
CA LEU A 183 -19.90 23.99 -18.87
C LEU A 183 -21.29 24.64 -18.91
N GLU A 184 -22.04 24.60 -17.82
CA GLU A 184 -23.37 25.23 -17.70
C GLU A 184 -23.29 26.76 -17.54
N ASN A 185 -22.35 27.25 -16.75
CA ASN A 185 -22.28 28.68 -16.38
C ASN A 185 -21.37 29.50 -17.30
N ARG A 186 -20.52 28.85 -18.12
CA ARG A 186 -19.63 29.53 -19.09
C ARG A 186 -19.79 28.97 -20.49
N PRO A 187 -20.62 29.57 -21.36
CA PRO A 187 -20.94 29.00 -22.67
C PRO A 187 -19.72 28.79 -23.59
N LYS A 188 -18.66 29.61 -23.43
CA LYS A 188 -17.42 29.51 -24.21
C LYS A 188 -16.35 28.61 -23.54
N ALA A 189 -16.62 28.09 -22.31
CA ALA A 189 -15.67 27.28 -21.61
C ALA A 189 -15.54 25.88 -22.20
N ARG A 190 -14.33 25.37 -22.12
CA ARG A 190 -13.96 23.99 -22.44
C ARG A 190 -13.18 23.40 -21.28
N VAL A 191 -13.41 22.14 -20.97
CA VAL A 191 -12.73 21.43 -19.90
C VAL A 191 -11.91 20.30 -20.48
N LEU A 192 -10.62 20.29 -20.18
CA LEU A 192 -9.70 19.20 -20.51
C LEU A 192 -9.27 18.50 -19.23
N ILE A 193 -9.53 17.21 -19.12
CA ILE A 193 -9.10 16.37 -18.01
C ILE A 193 -7.87 15.60 -18.42
N LEU A 194 -6.77 15.80 -17.71
CA LEU A 194 -5.51 15.07 -17.90
C LEU A 194 -5.35 14.04 -16.78
N THR A 195 -5.28 12.77 -17.15
CA THR A 195 -5.07 11.66 -16.23
C THR A 195 -3.91 10.79 -16.69
N ASP A 196 -3.21 10.17 -15.73
CA ASP A 196 -2.09 9.26 -16.02
C ASP A 196 -2.53 7.78 -16.07
N ARG A 197 -3.84 7.47 -15.90
CA ARG A 197 -4.34 6.11 -15.72
C ARG A 197 -5.59 5.81 -16.49
N ASP A 198 -5.55 4.70 -17.21
CA ASP A 198 -6.69 4.18 -17.99
C ASP A 198 -7.91 3.84 -17.11
N GLU A 199 -7.68 3.39 -15.88
CA GLU A 199 -8.76 3.04 -14.96
C GLU A 199 -9.50 4.26 -14.43
N LEU A 200 -8.77 5.32 -14.10
CA LEU A 200 -9.35 6.57 -13.66
C LEU A 200 -10.04 7.29 -14.82
N ASP A 201 -9.45 7.26 -16.01
CA ASP A 201 -10.04 7.78 -17.23
C ASP A 201 -11.39 7.10 -17.52
N LYS A 202 -11.49 5.77 -17.38
CA LYS A 202 -12.76 5.03 -17.52
C LYS A 202 -13.77 5.38 -16.44
N GLN A 203 -13.32 5.52 -15.20
CA GLN A 203 -14.18 5.89 -14.07
C GLN A 203 -14.75 7.30 -14.27
N ILE A 204 -13.91 8.26 -14.61
CA ILE A 204 -14.32 9.64 -14.90
C ILE A 204 -15.31 9.65 -16.07
N ALA A 205 -14.98 8.97 -17.18
CA ALA A 205 -15.85 8.89 -18.35
C ALA A 205 -17.21 8.26 -17.99
N GLY A 206 -17.22 7.21 -17.17
CA GLY A 206 -18.47 6.60 -16.68
C GLY A 206 -19.35 7.59 -15.92
N VAL A 207 -18.79 8.28 -14.92
CA VAL A 207 -19.55 9.25 -14.12
C VAL A 207 -20.07 10.42 -14.98
N PHE A 208 -19.31 10.91 -15.96
CA PHE A 208 -19.80 11.92 -16.91
C PHE A 208 -20.93 11.41 -17.79
N THR A 209 -20.77 10.20 -18.33
CA THR A 209 -21.82 9.56 -19.18
C THR A 209 -23.10 9.35 -18.37
N ASP A 210 -23.01 8.87 -17.15
CA ASP A 210 -24.15 8.67 -16.27
C ASP A 210 -24.83 9.98 -15.87
N SER A 211 -24.06 11.08 -15.86
CA SER A 211 -24.56 12.43 -15.64
C SER A 211 -25.15 13.09 -16.90
N GLY A 212 -25.19 12.38 -18.05
CA GLY A 212 -25.71 12.87 -19.32
C GLY A 212 -24.72 13.75 -20.11
N GLU A 213 -23.44 13.80 -19.73
CA GLU A 213 -22.40 14.59 -20.38
C GLU A 213 -21.60 13.72 -21.37
N VAL A 214 -21.37 14.25 -22.58
CA VAL A 214 -20.57 13.57 -23.62
C VAL A 214 -19.11 13.99 -23.48
N ILE A 215 -18.25 13.03 -23.11
CA ILE A 215 -16.80 13.24 -22.99
C ILE A 215 -16.07 12.68 -24.21
N TYR A 216 -15.23 13.50 -24.86
CA TYR A 216 -14.37 13.07 -25.95
C TYR A 216 -13.03 12.61 -25.42
N ARG A 217 -12.64 11.38 -25.75
CA ARG A 217 -11.37 10.78 -25.31
C ARG A 217 -10.38 10.83 -26.46
N THR A 218 -9.30 11.60 -26.26
CA THR A 218 -8.26 11.74 -27.29
C THR A 218 -7.46 10.47 -27.49
N SER A 219 -7.08 10.21 -28.74
CA SER A 219 -6.31 9.01 -29.11
C SER A 219 -4.79 9.24 -29.15
N SER A 220 -4.34 10.48 -29.35
CA SER A 220 -2.93 10.89 -29.48
C SER A 220 -2.73 12.35 -29.09
N GLY A 221 -1.45 12.78 -28.94
CA GLY A 221 -1.11 14.19 -28.76
C GLY A 221 -1.54 15.06 -29.93
N HIS A 222 -1.40 14.54 -31.14
CA HIS A 222 -1.89 15.21 -32.36
C HIS A 222 -3.41 15.40 -32.33
N ASP A 223 -4.16 14.34 -31.98
CA ASP A 223 -5.62 14.41 -31.83
C ASP A 223 -6.00 15.45 -30.76
N LEU A 224 -5.32 15.46 -29.60
CA LEU A 224 -5.54 16.47 -28.56
C LEU A 224 -5.38 17.91 -29.11
N MET A 225 -4.28 18.19 -29.79
CA MET A 225 -4.01 19.52 -30.33
C MET A 225 -5.01 19.90 -31.41
N MET A 226 -5.40 18.95 -32.25
CA MET A 226 -6.44 19.16 -33.28
C MET A 226 -7.78 19.51 -32.61
N GLN A 227 -8.18 18.79 -31.56
CA GLN A 227 -9.42 19.05 -30.84
C GLN A 227 -9.37 20.39 -30.10
N LEU A 228 -8.22 20.78 -29.53
CA LEU A 228 -8.07 22.08 -28.86
C LEU A 228 -8.23 23.26 -29.81
N GLY A 229 -7.88 23.09 -31.08
CA GLY A 229 -8.08 24.10 -32.15
C GLY A 229 -9.54 24.25 -32.62
N GLN A 230 -10.47 23.42 -32.10
CA GLN A 230 -11.89 23.48 -32.50
C GLN A 230 -12.76 23.96 -31.31
N ALA A 231 -13.95 24.50 -31.62
CA ALA A 231 -14.89 24.95 -30.56
C ALA A 231 -15.61 23.80 -29.84
N ALA A 232 -15.68 22.63 -30.47
CA ALA A 232 -16.28 21.40 -29.94
C ALA A 232 -15.34 20.21 -30.20
N PRO A 233 -15.35 19.19 -29.32
CA PRO A 233 -16.17 19.02 -28.14
C PRO A 233 -15.72 19.92 -26.96
N ARG A 234 -16.64 20.24 -26.06
CA ARG A 234 -16.37 21.12 -24.90
C ARG A 234 -15.75 20.38 -23.72
N LEU A 235 -15.96 19.07 -23.62
CA LEU A 235 -15.40 18.21 -22.57
C LEU A 235 -14.47 17.18 -23.20
N LEU A 236 -13.20 17.24 -22.81
CA LEU A 236 -12.12 16.42 -23.34
C LEU A 236 -11.47 15.62 -22.21
N CYS A 237 -11.08 14.39 -22.47
CA CYS A 237 -10.19 13.62 -21.61
C CYS A 237 -8.98 13.12 -22.39
N SER A 238 -7.81 13.24 -21.81
CA SER A 238 -6.56 12.81 -22.40
C SER A 238 -5.76 11.98 -21.41
N LEU A 239 -5.39 10.77 -21.83
CA LEU A 239 -4.58 9.86 -21.03
C LEU A 239 -3.11 10.05 -21.40
N ILE A 240 -2.31 10.48 -20.45
CA ILE A 240 -0.89 10.84 -20.66
C ILE A 240 -0.07 9.64 -21.18
N HIS A 241 -0.35 8.42 -20.71
CA HIS A 241 0.40 7.22 -21.10
C HIS A 241 -0.01 6.57 -22.42
N LYS A 242 -1.11 6.97 -23.03
CA LYS A 242 -1.53 6.42 -24.34
C LYS A 242 -0.72 6.98 -25.53
N PHE A 243 0.07 7.99 -25.30
CA PHE A 243 0.79 8.71 -26.33
C PHE A 243 2.14 8.08 -26.69
N GLY A 244 2.50 6.98 -26.02
CA GLY A 244 3.69 6.25 -26.34
C GLY A 244 3.49 4.75 -26.28
N LYS A 245 4.01 4.04 -27.26
CA LYS A 245 3.98 2.57 -27.27
C LYS A 245 5.05 1.93 -26.40
N ARG A 246 6.01 2.70 -25.84
CA ARG A 246 7.15 2.17 -25.06
C ARG A 246 7.83 3.25 -24.18
N GLY A 247 7.72 3.18 -22.86
CA GLY A 247 8.65 3.75 -21.87
C GLY A 247 8.91 5.27 -21.88
N VAL A 248 10.05 5.67 -21.33
CA VAL A 248 10.46 7.07 -21.10
C VAL A 248 10.62 7.86 -22.40
N ASP A 249 11.07 7.20 -23.50
CA ASP A 249 11.27 7.82 -24.82
C ASP A 249 9.96 8.33 -25.44
N ASP A 250 8.83 7.77 -25.03
CA ASP A 250 7.51 8.09 -25.58
C ASP A 250 6.92 9.37 -24.99
N PHE A 251 7.27 9.70 -23.75
CA PHE A 251 6.85 10.96 -23.12
C PHE A 251 7.56 12.17 -23.76
N ASP A 252 8.85 12.05 -24.02
CA ASP A 252 9.62 13.12 -24.70
C ASP A 252 9.15 13.27 -26.15
N ALA A 253 8.81 12.18 -26.83
CA ALA A 253 8.21 12.21 -28.15
C ALA A 253 6.83 12.92 -28.15
N PHE A 254 6.00 12.67 -27.15
CA PHE A 254 4.72 13.36 -26.97
C PHE A 254 4.90 14.88 -26.74
N ILE A 255 5.84 15.26 -25.88
CA ILE A 255 6.17 16.67 -25.64
C ILE A 255 6.67 17.35 -26.95
N GLU A 256 7.52 16.68 -27.72
CA GLU A 256 8.00 17.18 -29.01
C GLU A 256 6.87 17.25 -30.05
N GLU A 257 5.95 16.32 -30.06
CA GLU A 257 4.75 16.35 -30.92
C GLU A 257 3.84 17.54 -30.56
N LEU A 258 3.64 17.79 -29.27
CA LEU A 258 2.90 18.97 -28.78
C LEU A 258 3.55 20.29 -29.22
N LYS A 259 4.89 20.37 -29.15
CA LYS A 259 5.64 21.60 -29.55
C LYS A 259 5.61 21.87 -31.04
N LYS A 260 5.49 20.83 -31.89
CA LYS A 260 5.50 20.98 -33.36
C LYS A 260 4.22 21.59 -33.93
N GLN A 261 3.15 21.62 -33.19
CA GLN A 261 1.86 22.13 -33.66
C GLN A 261 1.21 23.07 -32.61
N PRO A 262 1.70 24.32 -32.48
CA PRO A 262 1.03 25.31 -31.66
C PRO A 262 -0.25 25.74 -32.35
N SER A 263 -1.37 25.13 -32.03
CA SER A 263 -2.69 25.59 -32.40
C SER A 263 -3.24 26.46 -31.30
N PRO A 264 -3.68 27.70 -31.54
CA PRO A 264 -4.31 28.47 -30.47
C PRO A 264 -5.55 27.76 -30.01
N ALA A 265 -5.65 27.51 -28.72
CA ALA A 265 -6.84 26.88 -28.13
C ALA A 265 -8.05 27.82 -28.31
N VAL A 266 -9.15 27.28 -28.79
CA VAL A 266 -10.39 28.01 -28.98
C VAL A 266 -11.22 27.97 -27.69
N GLY A 267 -11.69 29.12 -27.23
CA GLY A 267 -12.53 29.27 -26.01
C GLY A 267 -11.74 29.41 -24.71
N GLU A 268 -12.47 29.46 -23.60
CA GLU A 268 -11.89 29.52 -22.24
C GLU A 268 -11.53 28.12 -21.78
N LEU A 269 -10.26 27.80 -21.71
CA LEU A 269 -9.80 26.44 -21.41
C LEU A 269 -9.47 26.25 -19.93
N PHE A 270 -10.13 25.26 -19.31
CA PHE A 270 -9.88 24.79 -17.94
C PHE A 270 -9.24 23.41 -17.99
N LEU A 271 -8.05 23.28 -17.39
CA LEU A 271 -7.33 22.00 -17.34
C LEU A 271 -7.41 21.42 -15.95
N PHE A 272 -8.00 20.25 -15.84
CA PHE A 272 -8.04 19.45 -14.62
C PHE A 272 -6.94 18.40 -14.70
N VAL A 273 -6.07 18.40 -13.72
CA VAL A 273 -4.91 17.51 -13.70
C VAL A 273 -4.96 16.62 -12.48
N ASP A 274 -5.16 15.31 -12.71
CA ASP A 274 -5.13 14.34 -11.63
C ASP A 274 -3.72 13.99 -11.23
N GLU A 275 -3.54 13.66 -9.93
CA GLU A 275 -2.27 13.34 -9.28
C GLU A 275 -1.16 14.35 -9.64
N CYS A 276 -1.49 15.64 -9.55
CA CYS A 276 -0.65 16.76 -10.00
C CYS A 276 0.73 16.87 -9.32
N HIS A 277 1.00 16.05 -8.30
CA HIS A 277 2.27 15.98 -7.58
C HIS A 277 3.37 15.17 -8.28
N ARG A 278 3.05 14.39 -9.31
CA ARG A 278 4.03 13.52 -9.96
C ARG A 278 5.02 14.31 -10.82
N THR A 279 6.31 13.95 -10.74
CA THR A 279 7.42 14.63 -11.44
C THR A 279 7.28 14.63 -12.97
N GLN A 280 6.77 13.56 -13.57
CA GLN A 280 6.46 13.52 -14.99
C GLN A 280 5.32 14.49 -15.36
N SER A 281 4.33 14.61 -14.47
CA SER A 281 3.29 15.63 -14.58
C SER A 281 3.88 17.05 -14.58
N GLY A 282 4.91 17.31 -13.79
CA GLY A 282 5.55 18.63 -13.72
C GLY A 282 6.16 19.12 -15.05
N ARG A 283 6.81 18.24 -15.81
CA ARG A 283 7.33 18.56 -17.17
C ARG A 283 6.20 18.79 -18.17
N LEU A 284 5.19 17.91 -18.16
CA LEU A 284 4.00 18.05 -19.01
C LEU A 284 3.27 19.36 -18.69
N HIS A 285 3.06 19.67 -17.42
CA HIS A 285 2.36 20.88 -17.00
C HIS A 285 3.11 22.15 -17.39
N LYS A 286 4.44 22.20 -17.22
CA LYS A 286 5.25 23.33 -17.71
C LYS A 286 5.11 23.50 -19.23
N THR A 287 5.15 22.41 -19.97
CA THR A 287 4.97 22.44 -21.43
C THR A 287 3.56 22.87 -21.82
N MET A 288 2.53 22.31 -21.19
CA MET A 288 1.15 22.70 -21.45
C MET A 288 0.89 24.17 -21.08
N LYS A 289 1.46 24.67 -19.97
CA LYS A 289 1.34 26.09 -19.59
C LYS A 289 2.02 27.01 -20.59
N ALA A 290 3.16 26.57 -21.16
CA ALA A 290 3.85 27.33 -22.20
C ALA A 290 3.07 27.33 -23.54
N LEU A 291 2.41 26.22 -23.89
CA LEU A 291 1.60 26.10 -25.10
C LEU A 291 0.21 26.74 -24.96
N LEU A 292 -0.33 26.79 -23.75
CA LEU A 292 -1.70 27.25 -23.45
C LEU A 292 -1.68 28.35 -22.35
N PRO A 293 -1.02 29.48 -22.58
CA PRO A 293 -0.76 30.49 -21.53
C PRO A 293 -2.01 31.14 -20.94
N GLY A 294 -3.13 31.14 -21.66
CA GLY A 294 -4.42 31.67 -21.20
C GLY A 294 -5.31 30.70 -20.47
N SER A 295 -4.85 29.49 -20.21
CA SER A 295 -5.67 28.45 -19.60
C SER A 295 -5.57 28.45 -18.06
N VAL A 296 -6.66 28.03 -17.41
CA VAL A 296 -6.75 27.88 -15.95
C VAL A 296 -6.45 26.44 -15.57
N PHE A 297 -5.41 26.24 -14.75
CA PHE A 297 -4.99 24.90 -14.30
C PHE A 297 -5.50 24.62 -12.91
N ILE A 298 -6.24 23.52 -12.72
CA ILE A 298 -6.74 23.04 -11.43
C ILE A 298 -6.16 21.65 -11.21
N GLY A 299 -5.26 21.54 -10.21
CA GLY A 299 -4.63 20.30 -9.82
C GLY A 299 -5.50 19.55 -8.81
N PHE A 300 -5.60 18.23 -8.95
CA PHE A 300 -6.23 17.34 -7.98
C PHE A 300 -5.19 16.37 -7.45
N THR A 301 -5.16 16.19 -6.13
CA THR A 301 -4.21 15.26 -5.51
C THR A 301 -4.81 14.62 -4.26
N GLY A 302 -4.47 13.34 -4.03
CA GLY A 302 -4.79 12.62 -2.79
C GLY A 302 -3.71 12.76 -1.73
N THR A 303 -2.60 13.38 -2.08
CA THR A 303 -1.38 13.43 -1.27
C THR A 303 -0.86 14.86 -1.19
N PRO A 304 -0.29 15.28 -0.05
CA PRO A 304 0.32 16.61 0.05
C PRO A 304 1.53 16.72 -0.88
N LEU A 305 1.81 17.93 -1.28
CA LEU A 305 3.03 18.23 -2.04
C LEU A 305 4.25 18.15 -1.11
N LEU A 306 5.13 17.20 -1.35
CA LEU A 306 6.40 17.08 -0.63
C LEU A 306 7.37 18.18 -1.07
N LYS A 307 8.39 18.46 -0.24
CA LYS A 307 9.33 19.58 -0.45
C LYS A 307 9.96 19.67 -1.84
N LYS A 308 10.20 18.53 -2.49
CA LYS A 308 10.80 18.48 -3.85
C LYS A 308 9.79 18.87 -4.95
N ASP A 309 8.53 18.52 -4.79
CA ASP A 309 7.49 18.70 -5.81
C ASP A 309 6.67 19.96 -5.56
N LYS A 310 6.75 20.50 -4.33
CA LYS A 310 5.93 21.64 -3.88
C LYS A 310 6.15 22.89 -4.71
N GLN A 311 7.40 23.25 -4.94
CA GLN A 311 7.74 24.47 -5.68
C GLN A 311 7.23 24.38 -7.11
N THR A 312 7.51 23.30 -7.82
CA THR A 312 7.08 23.12 -9.22
C THR A 312 5.56 23.11 -9.37
N SER A 313 4.85 22.46 -8.45
CA SER A 313 3.39 22.39 -8.50
C SER A 313 2.74 23.72 -8.15
N LEU A 314 3.25 24.44 -7.17
CA LEU A 314 2.75 25.77 -6.82
C LEU A 314 3.02 26.82 -7.91
N GLU A 315 4.15 26.72 -8.62
CA GLU A 315 4.45 27.59 -9.78
C GLU A 315 3.48 27.36 -10.96
N VAL A 316 3.05 26.10 -11.14
CA VAL A 316 2.16 25.74 -12.26
C VAL A 316 0.70 26.02 -11.91
N PHE A 317 0.24 25.57 -10.74
CA PHE A 317 -1.17 25.58 -10.38
C PHE A 317 -1.57 26.79 -9.51
N GLY A 318 -0.68 27.30 -8.68
CA GLY A 318 -0.99 28.26 -7.63
C GLY A 318 -1.17 27.60 -6.25
N GLY A 319 -1.79 28.33 -5.31
CA GLY A 319 -2.03 27.85 -3.95
C GLY A 319 -3.10 26.76 -3.84
N TYR A 320 -3.32 26.27 -2.62
CA TYR A 320 -4.42 25.35 -2.34
C TYR A 320 -5.77 26.08 -2.44
N ILE A 321 -6.69 25.50 -3.23
CA ILE A 321 -8.10 25.92 -3.31
C ILE A 321 -8.86 25.39 -2.10
N HIS A 322 -8.68 24.09 -1.80
CA HIS A 322 -9.35 23.40 -0.70
C HIS A 322 -8.53 22.20 -0.25
N THR A 323 -8.54 21.92 1.05
CA THR A 323 -7.86 20.78 1.65
C THR A 323 -8.86 19.90 2.41
N TYR A 324 -8.69 18.59 2.30
CA TYR A 324 -9.39 17.60 3.10
C TYR A 324 -8.43 16.47 3.40
N LYS A 325 -7.92 16.45 4.63
CA LYS A 325 -6.81 15.60 5.04
C LYS A 325 -7.28 14.21 5.43
N PHE A 326 -6.34 13.29 5.64
CA PHE A 326 -6.62 11.90 6.00
C PHE A 326 -7.35 11.77 7.34
N ASN A 327 -6.89 12.49 8.38
CA ASN A 327 -7.52 12.50 9.70
C ASN A 327 -8.97 13.00 9.65
N GLU A 328 -9.25 14.08 8.90
CA GLU A 328 -10.62 14.59 8.68
C GLU A 328 -11.49 13.51 8.02
N GLY A 329 -10.91 12.77 7.04
CA GLY A 329 -11.60 11.67 6.36
C GLY A 329 -11.93 10.48 7.29
N VAL A 330 -11.06 10.19 8.25
CA VAL A 330 -11.29 9.17 9.28
C VAL A 330 -12.36 9.60 10.26
N GLU A 331 -12.26 10.85 10.79
CA GLU A 331 -13.25 11.41 11.70
C GLU A 331 -14.67 11.47 11.11
N ASP A 332 -14.76 11.79 9.83
CA ASP A 332 -16.02 11.86 9.09
C ASP A 332 -16.55 10.48 8.65
N GLY A 333 -15.79 9.40 8.90
CA GLY A 333 -16.14 8.07 8.44
C GLY A 333 -16.17 7.94 6.91
N VAL A 334 -15.40 8.74 6.21
CA VAL A 334 -15.25 8.71 4.74
C VAL A 334 -14.25 7.66 4.31
N VAL A 335 -13.22 7.48 5.12
CA VAL A 335 -12.21 6.41 5.00
C VAL A 335 -12.00 5.75 6.35
N LEU A 336 -11.52 4.52 6.35
CA LEU A 336 -11.18 3.80 7.58
C LEU A 336 -9.81 4.24 8.09
N ASP A 337 -9.66 4.18 9.41
CA ASP A 337 -8.36 4.28 10.05
C ASP A 337 -7.51 3.03 9.74
N LEU A 338 -6.21 3.12 10.00
CA LEU A 338 -5.23 2.12 9.63
C LEU A 338 -4.59 1.51 10.88
N LEU A 339 -4.58 0.19 10.95
CA LEU A 339 -3.82 -0.56 11.94
C LEU A 339 -2.53 -1.10 11.31
N TYR A 340 -1.41 -0.77 11.94
CA TYR A 340 -0.08 -1.17 11.48
C TYR A 340 0.50 -2.25 12.39
N GLU A 341 1.03 -3.30 11.77
CA GLU A 341 1.71 -4.41 12.41
C GLU A 341 3.05 -4.65 11.73
N ALA A 342 4.17 -4.46 12.45
CA ALA A 342 5.49 -4.85 11.98
C ALA A 342 5.79 -6.29 12.40
N ARG A 343 6.29 -7.10 11.46
CA ARG A 343 6.74 -8.48 11.66
C ARG A 343 8.18 -8.63 11.22
N ASP A 344 9.00 -9.14 12.09
CA ASP A 344 10.40 -9.45 11.79
C ASP A 344 10.59 -10.94 11.54
N ILE A 345 11.42 -11.26 10.56
CA ILE A 345 11.84 -12.62 10.25
C ILE A 345 13.37 -12.64 10.32
N GLU A 346 13.88 -13.01 11.48
CA GLU A 346 15.30 -13.12 11.71
C GLU A 346 15.93 -14.16 10.78
N GLN A 347 16.98 -13.77 10.09
CA GLN A 347 17.74 -14.63 9.22
C GLN A 347 19.10 -14.94 9.84
N THR A 348 19.49 -16.19 9.78
CA THR A 348 20.78 -16.66 10.29
C THR A 348 21.52 -17.39 9.17
N LEU A 349 22.85 -17.30 9.21
CA LEU A 349 23.70 -18.09 8.32
C LEU A 349 23.92 -19.48 8.94
N GLY A 350 23.61 -20.51 8.20
CA GLY A 350 23.73 -21.89 8.69
C GLY A 350 25.17 -22.31 9.03
N SER A 351 26.17 -21.87 8.23
CA SER A 351 27.58 -22.15 8.50
C SER A 351 28.48 -21.26 7.64
N GLN A 352 29.13 -20.28 8.26
CA GLN A 352 30.08 -19.37 7.60
C GLN A 352 31.19 -20.18 6.88
N HIS A 353 31.82 -21.12 7.57
CA HIS A 353 32.92 -21.93 7.00
C HIS A 353 32.53 -22.70 5.72
N ARG A 354 31.31 -23.25 5.69
CA ARG A 354 30.82 -23.97 4.50
C ARG A 354 30.52 -23.04 3.34
N ILE A 355 29.98 -21.84 3.64
CA ILE A 355 29.73 -20.79 2.66
C ILE A 355 31.04 -20.36 2.01
N ASP A 356 32.04 -20.05 2.84
CA ASP A 356 33.36 -19.61 2.36
C ASP A 356 34.04 -20.69 1.54
N ALA A 357 34.06 -21.94 2.02
CA ALA A 357 34.65 -23.08 1.32
C ALA A 357 33.94 -23.35 -0.02
N TRP A 358 32.63 -23.27 -0.06
CA TRP A 358 31.85 -23.45 -1.30
C TRP A 358 32.11 -22.31 -2.29
N PHE A 359 32.10 -21.06 -1.80
CA PHE A 359 32.37 -19.88 -2.61
C PHE A 359 33.78 -19.94 -3.24
N GLU A 360 34.79 -20.21 -2.43
CA GLU A 360 36.17 -20.35 -2.91
C GLU A 360 36.31 -21.53 -3.90
N GLY A 361 35.62 -22.64 -3.66
CA GLY A 361 35.60 -23.77 -4.58
C GLY A 361 35.04 -23.43 -5.96
N LYS A 362 33.94 -22.65 -6.00
CA LYS A 362 33.26 -22.25 -7.25
C LYS A 362 33.96 -21.10 -7.98
N THR A 363 34.67 -20.26 -7.25
CA THR A 363 35.32 -19.04 -7.78
C THR A 363 36.83 -19.16 -7.94
N LYS A 364 37.39 -20.38 -7.94
CA LYS A 364 38.85 -20.65 -8.03
C LYS A 364 39.55 -19.92 -9.18
N ASN A 365 38.85 -19.75 -10.32
CA ASN A 365 39.40 -19.16 -11.51
C ASN A 365 39.18 -17.66 -11.60
N LEU A 366 38.65 -17.02 -10.56
CA LEU A 366 38.40 -15.58 -10.52
C LEU A 366 39.53 -14.87 -9.76
N SER A 367 39.89 -13.67 -10.21
CA SER A 367 40.75 -12.74 -9.45
C SER A 367 40.04 -12.31 -8.16
N GLU A 368 40.81 -11.83 -7.17
CA GLU A 368 40.23 -11.35 -5.88
C GLU A 368 39.26 -10.18 -6.10
N TRP A 369 39.54 -9.32 -7.08
CA TRP A 369 38.61 -8.26 -7.46
C TRP A 369 37.28 -8.80 -8.04
N GLN A 370 37.34 -9.79 -8.91
CA GLN A 370 36.15 -10.45 -9.48
C GLN A 370 35.35 -11.15 -8.40
N LYS A 371 36.03 -11.81 -7.44
CA LYS A 371 35.36 -12.41 -6.26
C LYS A 371 34.70 -11.35 -5.40
N ALA A 372 35.37 -10.20 -5.18
CA ALA A 372 34.81 -9.07 -4.44
C ALA A 372 33.59 -8.48 -5.16
N ALA A 373 33.65 -8.29 -6.48
CA ALA A 373 32.51 -7.81 -7.28
C ALA A 373 31.32 -8.77 -7.22
N LEU A 374 31.60 -10.09 -7.24
CA LEU A 374 30.55 -11.10 -7.11
C LEU A 374 29.94 -11.09 -5.71
N ARG A 375 30.74 -10.96 -4.64
CA ARG A 375 30.26 -10.81 -3.25
C ARG A 375 29.42 -9.53 -3.08
N ASP A 376 29.86 -8.41 -3.63
CA ASP A 376 29.14 -7.14 -3.57
C ASP A 376 27.80 -7.22 -4.28
N GLN A 377 27.72 -7.88 -5.43
CA GLN A 377 26.46 -8.04 -6.16
C GLN A 377 25.47 -8.96 -5.45
N TRP A 378 25.94 -10.06 -4.90
CA TRP A 378 25.08 -11.11 -4.33
C TRP A 378 24.94 -11.04 -2.81
N GLY A 379 25.90 -10.42 -2.12
CA GLY A 379 25.84 -10.15 -0.68
C GLY A 379 24.98 -8.95 -0.31
N THR A 380 24.22 -8.41 -1.24
CA THR A 380 23.33 -7.28 -0.93
C THR A 380 22.20 -7.72 -0.01
N MET A 381 21.81 -6.83 0.91
CA MET A 381 20.69 -7.10 1.81
C MET A 381 19.42 -7.52 1.04
N GLN A 382 19.17 -6.94 -0.12
CA GLN A 382 18.05 -7.31 -0.97
C GLN A 382 18.09 -8.77 -1.43
N LYS A 383 19.25 -9.27 -1.88
CA LYS A 383 19.39 -10.68 -2.31
C LYS A 383 19.25 -11.64 -1.14
N VAL A 384 19.80 -11.30 0.02
CA VAL A 384 19.65 -12.09 1.26
C VAL A 384 18.19 -12.15 1.70
N LEU A 385 17.50 -11.00 1.69
CA LEU A 385 16.08 -10.91 2.03
C LEU A 385 15.18 -11.66 1.04
N SER A 386 15.62 -11.90 -0.19
CA SER A 386 14.92 -12.74 -1.18
C SER A 386 15.19 -14.24 -1.05
N SER A 387 15.77 -14.70 0.06
CA SER A 387 16.02 -16.14 0.29
C SER A 387 14.72 -16.94 0.33
N ARG A 388 14.76 -18.16 -0.20
CA ARG A 388 13.60 -19.05 -0.23
C ARG A 388 13.04 -19.32 1.17
N SER A 389 13.92 -19.51 2.15
CA SER A 389 13.52 -19.76 3.54
C SER A 389 12.69 -18.63 4.11
N ARG A 390 13.14 -17.37 3.96
CA ARG A 390 12.41 -16.19 4.43
C ARG A 390 11.06 -16.03 3.73
N MET A 391 11.04 -16.18 2.40
CA MET A 391 9.81 -16.09 1.62
C MET A 391 8.79 -17.15 2.03
N SER A 392 9.24 -18.38 2.30
CA SER A 392 8.37 -19.46 2.80
C SER A 392 7.75 -19.10 4.15
N ARG A 393 8.52 -18.48 5.07
CA ARG A 393 8.01 -18.02 6.36
C ARG A 393 6.96 -16.92 6.23
N ILE A 394 7.14 -15.98 5.28
CA ILE A 394 6.13 -14.96 4.98
C ILE A 394 4.84 -15.61 4.43
N VAL A 395 4.98 -16.61 3.55
CA VAL A 395 3.82 -17.33 3.01
C VAL A 395 3.07 -18.08 4.11
N GLU A 396 3.78 -18.80 4.98
CA GLU A 396 3.20 -19.48 6.15
C GLU A 396 2.44 -18.49 7.07
N ASP A 397 3.02 -17.34 7.31
CA ASP A 397 2.46 -16.28 8.15
C ASP A 397 1.18 -15.69 7.53
N ILE A 398 1.17 -15.44 6.21
CA ILE A 398 -0.02 -14.98 5.50
C ILE A 398 -1.13 -16.05 5.51
N ILE A 399 -0.79 -17.31 5.23
CA ILE A 399 -1.75 -18.44 5.27
C ILE A 399 -2.38 -18.54 6.65
N PHE A 400 -1.56 -18.40 7.69
CA PHE A 400 -2.02 -18.39 9.06
C PHE A 400 -3.04 -17.28 9.32
N ASP A 401 -2.80 -16.05 8.87
CA ASP A 401 -3.75 -14.94 9.01
C ASP A 401 -5.11 -15.24 8.34
N PHE A 402 -5.12 -15.97 7.23
CA PHE A 402 -6.36 -16.40 6.56
C PHE A 402 -7.07 -17.58 7.25
N SER A 403 -6.39 -18.29 8.12
CA SER A 403 -6.98 -19.41 8.87
C SER A 403 -7.67 -18.99 10.17
N VAL A 404 -7.39 -17.79 10.66
CA VAL A 404 -7.91 -17.27 11.92
C VAL A 404 -9.36 -16.81 11.78
N THR A 405 -10.26 -17.39 12.59
CA THR A 405 -11.68 -17.11 12.56
C THR A 405 -12.12 -16.02 13.57
N GLN A 406 -11.21 -15.52 14.40
CA GLN A 406 -11.52 -14.60 15.49
C GLN A 406 -10.90 -13.21 15.27
N ALA A 407 -11.47 -12.18 15.91
CA ALA A 407 -11.06 -10.78 15.87
C ALA A 407 -11.01 -10.17 14.45
N GLY A 408 -10.17 -9.16 14.22
CA GLY A 408 -10.07 -8.44 12.94
C GLY A 408 -9.74 -9.31 11.72
N LYS A 409 -9.25 -10.56 11.93
CA LYS A 409 -8.92 -11.52 10.86
C LYS A 409 -10.10 -12.37 10.41
N ALA A 410 -11.21 -12.40 11.16
CA ALA A 410 -12.43 -13.16 10.82
C ALA A 410 -12.95 -12.83 9.41
N ARG A 411 -12.71 -11.62 8.93
CA ARG A 411 -13.12 -11.19 7.60
C ARG A 411 -12.34 -11.89 6.48
N LEU A 412 -11.04 -12.14 6.66
CA LEU A 412 -10.22 -12.90 5.71
C LEU A 412 -10.66 -14.36 5.64
N SER A 413 -10.83 -15.00 6.80
CA SER A 413 -11.22 -16.41 6.89
C SER A 413 -12.63 -16.66 6.36
N SER A 414 -13.57 -15.72 6.56
CA SER A 414 -14.94 -15.83 6.06
C SER A 414 -15.10 -15.62 4.55
N GLY A 415 -14.03 -15.18 3.85
CA GLY A 415 -14.06 -14.88 2.42
C GLY A 415 -14.75 -13.57 2.05
N ARG A 416 -15.13 -12.72 3.02
CA ARG A 416 -15.67 -11.38 2.76
C ARG A 416 -14.60 -10.34 2.54
N GLY A 417 -13.38 -10.60 3.00
CA GLY A 417 -12.20 -9.77 2.78
C GLY A 417 -11.12 -10.51 2.01
N ASN A 418 -10.28 -9.76 1.34
CA ASN A 418 -9.10 -10.25 0.66
C ASN A 418 -7.87 -9.37 0.98
N ALA A 419 -6.73 -9.70 0.43
CA ALA A 419 -5.46 -9.05 0.75
C ALA A 419 -4.59 -8.80 -0.48
N MET A 420 -3.63 -7.89 -0.34
CA MET A 420 -2.57 -7.67 -1.31
C MET A 420 -1.21 -7.92 -0.66
N LEU A 421 -0.29 -8.58 -1.40
CA LEU A 421 1.12 -8.73 -1.03
C LEU A 421 1.98 -7.91 -2.00
N VAL A 422 2.74 -6.97 -1.46
CA VAL A 422 3.67 -6.13 -2.21
C VAL A 422 5.07 -6.71 -2.09
N ALA A 423 5.61 -7.21 -3.19
CA ALA A 423 6.96 -7.76 -3.27
C ALA A 423 7.98 -6.73 -3.78
N SER A 424 9.24 -6.89 -3.44
CA SER A 424 10.32 -5.96 -3.80
C SER A 424 10.65 -5.97 -5.30
N SER A 425 10.48 -7.11 -5.96
CA SER A 425 10.77 -7.27 -7.40
C SER A 425 9.77 -8.19 -8.08
N ILE A 426 9.76 -8.16 -9.42
CA ILE A 426 8.93 -9.08 -10.24
C ILE A 426 9.33 -10.53 -9.98
N TYR A 427 10.63 -10.80 -9.81
CA TYR A 427 11.13 -12.14 -9.49
C TYR A 427 10.62 -12.65 -8.15
N GLU A 428 10.71 -11.81 -7.08
CA GLU A 428 10.17 -12.17 -5.76
C GLU A 428 8.66 -12.38 -5.80
N ALA A 429 7.92 -11.51 -6.50
CA ALA A 429 6.48 -11.65 -6.70
C ALA A 429 6.13 -12.99 -7.37
N ALA A 430 6.88 -13.37 -8.40
CA ALA A 430 6.74 -14.64 -9.09
C ALA A 430 7.07 -15.85 -8.19
N ARG A 431 8.11 -15.74 -7.35
CA ARG A 431 8.46 -16.76 -6.35
C ARG A 431 7.38 -16.93 -5.30
N TYR A 432 6.84 -15.83 -4.76
CA TYR A 432 5.68 -15.88 -3.86
C TYR A 432 4.49 -16.56 -4.50
N TYR A 433 4.18 -16.22 -5.76
CA TYR A 433 3.09 -16.86 -6.48
C TYR A 433 3.28 -18.39 -6.56
N VAL A 434 4.46 -18.86 -6.92
CA VAL A 434 4.77 -20.31 -6.98
C VAL A 434 4.60 -20.97 -5.60
N LEU A 435 5.06 -20.33 -4.52
CA LEU A 435 4.90 -20.86 -3.17
C LEU A 435 3.41 -20.98 -2.78
N PHE A 436 2.57 -20.01 -3.12
CA PHE A 436 1.13 -20.07 -2.88
C PHE A 436 0.38 -21.07 -3.77
N GLN A 437 0.95 -21.50 -4.91
CA GLN A 437 0.36 -22.54 -5.75
C GLN A 437 0.55 -23.96 -5.22
N ASP A 438 1.35 -24.17 -4.16
CA ASP A 438 1.45 -25.45 -3.48
C ASP A 438 0.05 -25.84 -2.95
N PRO A 439 -0.45 -27.06 -3.28
CA PRO A 439 -1.77 -27.51 -2.82
C PRO A 439 -1.96 -27.47 -1.30
N ALA A 440 -0.88 -27.65 -0.53
CA ALA A 440 -0.92 -27.60 0.92
C ALA A 440 -1.29 -26.23 1.50
N THR A 441 -1.13 -25.15 0.73
CA THR A 441 -1.42 -23.78 1.17
C THR A 441 -2.91 -23.44 1.18
N GLY A 442 -3.73 -24.17 0.39
CA GLY A 442 -5.15 -23.83 0.18
C GLY A 442 -5.40 -22.54 -0.64
N PHE A 443 -4.34 -21.97 -1.25
CA PHE A 443 -4.40 -20.78 -2.09
C PHE A 443 -4.33 -21.06 -3.60
N ARG A 444 -4.13 -22.31 -3.98
CA ARG A 444 -4.11 -22.70 -5.40
C ARG A 444 -5.38 -22.26 -6.10
N GLY A 445 -5.25 -21.45 -7.17
CA GLY A 445 -6.37 -20.85 -7.89
C GLY A 445 -7.06 -19.67 -7.17
N LYS A 446 -6.65 -19.32 -5.94
CA LYS A 446 -7.22 -18.22 -5.14
C LYS A 446 -6.25 -17.05 -4.93
N CYS A 447 -5.08 -17.11 -5.54
CA CYS A 447 -4.13 -16.00 -5.61
C CYS A 447 -3.74 -15.73 -7.06
N ALA A 448 -3.36 -14.49 -7.35
CA ALA A 448 -2.94 -14.08 -8.68
C ALA A 448 -1.73 -13.16 -8.63
N LEU A 449 -0.93 -13.20 -9.70
CA LEU A 449 0.26 -12.39 -9.90
C LEU A 449 -0.03 -11.27 -10.89
N VAL A 450 0.12 -10.00 -10.47
CA VAL A 450 -0.11 -8.83 -11.33
C VAL A 450 1.10 -7.91 -11.29
N THR A 451 1.88 -7.92 -12.37
CA THR A 451 3.10 -7.10 -12.51
C THR A 451 3.16 -6.41 -13.86
N SER A 452 4.19 -5.60 -14.08
CA SER A 452 4.46 -4.96 -15.38
C SER A 452 5.13 -5.89 -16.40
N TYR A 453 5.48 -7.13 -16.05
CA TYR A 453 6.14 -8.06 -16.95
C TYR A 453 5.22 -8.49 -18.10
N ASN A 454 5.74 -8.44 -19.33
CA ASN A 454 5.05 -8.90 -20.54
C ASN A 454 5.98 -9.83 -21.35
N PRO A 455 5.69 -11.13 -21.50
CA PRO A 455 6.55 -12.07 -22.21
C PRO A 455 6.61 -11.84 -23.73
N GLN A 456 5.73 -11.01 -24.30
CA GLN A 456 5.66 -10.74 -25.74
C GLN A 456 6.55 -9.58 -26.20
N THR A 457 7.07 -8.77 -25.31
CA THR A 457 7.99 -7.68 -25.64
C THR A 457 9.37 -8.26 -25.96
N LYS A 458 9.72 -8.30 -27.24
CA LYS A 458 11.09 -8.49 -27.72
C LYS A 458 11.90 -7.25 -27.37
N GLY A 459 12.32 -7.11 -26.15
CA GLY A 459 13.07 -5.93 -25.73
C GLY A 459 13.89 -6.26 -24.49
N HIS A 460 15.19 -6.30 -24.64
CA HIS A 460 16.14 -6.35 -23.56
C HIS A 460 16.16 -5.05 -22.70
N GLU A 461 15.20 -4.13 -22.90
CA GLU A 461 15.24 -2.74 -22.43
C GLU A 461 14.28 -2.40 -21.29
N GLN A 462 13.50 -3.32 -20.77
CA GLN A 462 12.84 -3.09 -19.48
C GLN A 462 13.72 -3.55 -18.32
N THR A 463 14.90 -2.96 -18.24
CA THR A 463 15.62 -2.85 -16.99
C THR A 463 14.93 -1.78 -16.17
N GLN A 464 13.86 -2.14 -15.46
CA GLN A 464 13.56 -1.43 -14.24
C GLN A 464 14.67 -1.74 -13.27
N GLU A 465 15.17 -0.65 -12.70
CA GLU A 465 15.87 -0.58 -11.43
C GLU A 465 17.37 -0.41 -11.49
N GLU A 466 17.72 0.67 -10.86
CA GLU A 466 19.00 1.08 -10.36
C GLU A 466 19.77 0.02 -9.55
N THR A 467 19.29 -1.20 -9.43
CA THR A 467 19.92 -2.30 -8.68
C THR A 467 20.49 -3.42 -9.53
N GLY A 468 20.41 -3.33 -10.84
CA GLY A 468 21.23 -4.16 -11.76
C GLY A 468 20.98 -5.67 -11.73
N ALA A 469 19.78 -6.14 -11.47
CA ALA A 469 19.62 -7.52 -11.08
C ALA A 469 18.49 -8.31 -11.77
N ASN A 470 18.37 -8.23 -13.07
CA ASN A 470 17.69 -9.28 -13.80
C ASN A 470 18.70 -10.14 -14.57
N THR A 471 19.06 -11.22 -13.96
CA THR A 471 19.97 -12.20 -14.48
C THR A 471 19.23 -13.14 -15.46
N GLU A 472 19.93 -13.82 -16.37
CA GLU A 472 19.31 -14.66 -17.39
C GLU A 472 18.43 -15.77 -16.79
N THR A 473 18.85 -16.36 -15.69
CA THR A 473 18.12 -17.41 -15.00
C THR A 473 16.81 -16.90 -14.37
N GLU A 474 16.84 -15.71 -13.77
CA GLU A 474 15.63 -15.05 -13.27
C GLU A 474 14.68 -14.70 -14.43
N LYS A 475 15.21 -14.24 -15.56
CA LYS A 475 14.43 -13.96 -16.77
C LYS A 475 13.81 -15.25 -17.36
N GLN A 476 14.57 -16.35 -17.39
CA GLN A 476 14.05 -17.62 -17.88
C GLN A 476 12.93 -18.16 -16.99
N PHE A 477 13.10 -18.08 -15.67
CA PHE A 477 12.07 -18.45 -14.70
C PHE A 477 10.79 -17.63 -14.91
N LEU A 478 10.92 -16.31 -15.04
CA LEU A 478 9.77 -15.42 -15.28
C LEU A 478 9.08 -15.73 -16.61
N PHE A 479 9.86 -15.92 -17.67
CA PHE A 479 9.32 -16.27 -18.99
C PHE A 479 8.50 -17.57 -18.96
N ASN A 480 9.04 -18.61 -18.33
CA ASN A 480 8.39 -19.90 -18.21
C ASN A 480 7.10 -19.80 -17.39
N LEU A 481 7.16 -19.11 -16.24
CA LEU A 481 6.00 -18.90 -15.37
C LEU A 481 4.88 -18.13 -16.08
N TYR A 482 5.21 -17.01 -16.73
CA TYR A 482 4.20 -16.20 -17.42
C TYR A 482 3.65 -16.88 -18.67
N SER A 483 4.47 -17.68 -19.36
CA SER A 483 4.01 -18.49 -20.49
C SER A 483 2.97 -19.51 -20.05
N GLU A 484 3.18 -20.17 -18.92
CA GLU A 484 2.19 -21.10 -18.35
C GLU A 484 0.95 -20.36 -17.82
N LEU A 485 1.14 -19.25 -17.10
CA LEU A 485 0.05 -18.44 -16.54
C LEU A 485 -0.91 -17.89 -17.63
N LEU A 486 -0.37 -17.53 -18.80
CA LEU A 486 -1.12 -16.94 -19.90
C LEU A 486 -1.53 -17.95 -20.99
N LYS A 487 -1.22 -19.23 -20.80
CA LYS A 487 -1.42 -20.30 -21.80
C LYS A 487 -2.89 -20.34 -22.28
N ASP A 488 -3.82 -20.41 -21.35
CA ASP A 488 -5.24 -20.57 -21.61
C ASP A 488 -6.01 -19.25 -21.72
N VAL A 489 -5.31 -18.11 -21.64
CA VAL A 489 -5.94 -16.80 -21.74
C VAL A 489 -6.27 -16.45 -23.17
N VAL A 490 -7.56 -16.30 -23.47
CA VAL A 490 -8.06 -15.81 -24.77
C VAL A 490 -8.08 -14.28 -24.74
N PRO A 491 -7.29 -13.60 -25.58
CA PRO A 491 -7.22 -12.14 -25.55
C PRO A 491 -8.54 -11.51 -25.99
N LYS A 492 -8.99 -10.48 -25.27
CA LYS A 492 -10.14 -9.66 -25.67
C LYS A 492 -9.77 -8.78 -26.89
N PRO A 493 -10.75 -8.38 -27.74
CA PRO A 493 -10.50 -7.50 -28.86
C PRO A 493 -9.71 -6.24 -28.44
N GLY A 494 -8.58 -5.98 -29.11
CA GLY A 494 -7.72 -4.82 -28.85
C GLY A 494 -6.84 -4.93 -27.60
N LYS A 495 -6.77 -6.08 -26.91
CA LYS A 495 -5.96 -6.30 -25.72
C LYS A 495 -4.99 -7.46 -25.87
N SER A 496 -3.86 -7.38 -25.19
CA SER A 496 -2.93 -8.51 -25.05
C SER A 496 -3.47 -9.58 -24.10
N LYS A 497 -2.85 -10.76 -24.11
CA LYS A 497 -3.15 -11.82 -23.13
C LYS A 497 -2.91 -11.34 -21.69
N SER A 498 -1.82 -10.62 -21.46
CA SER A 498 -1.48 -10.08 -20.13
C SER A 498 -2.52 -9.08 -19.64
N GLU A 499 -2.98 -8.16 -20.49
CA GLU A 499 -4.02 -7.19 -20.15
C GLU A 499 -5.37 -7.87 -19.90
N THR A 500 -5.72 -8.88 -20.70
CA THR A 500 -6.96 -9.65 -20.51
C THR A 500 -6.95 -10.43 -19.20
N TYR A 501 -5.82 -11.06 -18.88
CA TYR A 501 -5.61 -11.74 -17.58
C TYR A 501 -5.75 -10.77 -16.43
N GLU A 502 -5.06 -9.63 -16.50
CA GLU A 502 -5.11 -8.60 -15.46
C GLU A 502 -6.53 -8.07 -15.22
N ASP A 503 -7.29 -7.78 -16.28
CA ASP A 503 -8.68 -7.33 -16.16
C ASP A 503 -9.55 -8.40 -15.49
N THR A 504 -9.35 -9.67 -15.82
CA THR A 504 -10.11 -10.78 -15.24
C THR A 504 -9.80 -10.92 -13.75
N VAL A 505 -8.53 -10.89 -13.39
CA VAL A 505 -8.08 -10.97 -11.99
C VAL A 505 -8.60 -9.79 -11.16
N LYS A 506 -8.53 -8.56 -11.70
CA LYS A 506 -9.07 -7.37 -11.05
C LYS A 506 -10.57 -7.47 -10.79
N LYS A 507 -11.30 -7.99 -11.76
CA LYS A 507 -12.75 -8.22 -11.62
C LYS A 507 -13.05 -9.23 -10.50
N LEU A 508 -12.39 -10.39 -10.53
CA LEU A 508 -12.54 -11.41 -9.50
C LEU A 508 -12.19 -10.89 -8.10
N PHE A 509 -11.11 -10.12 -7.97
CA PHE A 509 -10.69 -9.55 -6.69
C PHE A 509 -11.71 -8.54 -6.13
N LYS A 510 -12.39 -7.79 -7.01
CA LYS A 510 -13.42 -6.83 -6.61
C LYS A 510 -14.77 -7.48 -6.29
N GLU A 511 -15.17 -8.49 -7.06
CA GLU A 511 -16.52 -9.03 -7.03
C GLU A 511 -16.62 -10.35 -6.23
N GLU A 512 -15.52 -11.12 -6.17
CA GLU A 512 -15.50 -12.46 -5.60
C GLU A 512 -14.33 -12.67 -4.61
N PRO A 513 -14.31 -11.95 -3.46
CA PRO A 513 -13.19 -12.00 -2.52
C PRO A 513 -12.93 -13.40 -1.92
N ALA A 514 -13.94 -14.28 -1.90
CA ALA A 514 -13.77 -15.66 -1.47
C ALA A 514 -12.98 -16.52 -2.47
N ASN A 515 -13.13 -16.24 -3.76
CA ASN A 515 -12.48 -16.93 -4.86
C ASN A 515 -11.13 -16.32 -5.25
N MET A 516 -10.93 -15.02 -5.00
CA MET A 516 -9.66 -14.32 -5.21
C MET A 516 -9.21 -13.67 -3.89
N LYS A 517 -8.48 -14.46 -3.09
CA LYS A 517 -8.09 -14.08 -1.74
C LYS A 517 -6.87 -13.16 -1.68
N LEU A 518 -5.93 -13.32 -2.60
CA LEU A 518 -4.64 -12.64 -2.54
C LEU A 518 -4.19 -12.16 -3.92
N LEU A 519 -3.86 -10.87 -4.03
CA LEU A 519 -3.10 -10.34 -5.16
C LEU A 519 -1.64 -10.13 -4.78
N ILE A 520 -0.73 -10.65 -5.60
CA ILE A 520 0.72 -10.46 -5.45
C ILE A 520 1.14 -9.43 -6.50
N VAL A 521 1.67 -8.32 -6.02
CA VAL A 521 2.01 -7.15 -6.86
C VAL A 521 3.41 -6.62 -6.54
N VAL A 522 3.93 -5.75 -7.40
CA VAL A 522 5.18 -4.99 -7.15
C VAL A 522 4.87 -3.50 -7.05
N ASP A 523 4.37 -2.90 -8.13
CA ASP A 523 4.00 -1.47 -8.21
C ASP A 523 2.59 -1.29 -8.77
N LYS A 524 2.15 -2.19 -9.64
CA LYS A 524 0.80 -2.16 -10.21
C LYS A 524 -0.25 -2.29 -9.10
N LEU A 525 -1.38 -1.65 -9.28
CA LEU A 525 -2.54 -1.64 -8.38
C LEU A 525 -2.34 -0.94 -7.04
N LEU A 526 -1.11 -0.56 -6.68
CA LEU A 526 -0.86 0.24 -5.46
C LEU A 526 -1.44 1.65 -5.58
N THR A 527 -1.68 2.08 -6.80
CA THR A 527 -2.22 3.40 -7.10
C THR A 527 -3.44 3.28 -8.02
N GLY A 528 -4.53 4.01 -7.75
CA GLY A 528 -5.73 4.07 -8.62
C GLY A 528 -6.66 2.86 -8.57
N PHE A 529 -6.23 1.70 -8.10
CA PHE A 529 -7.08 0.52 -7.98
C PHE A 529 -7.97 0.63 -6.74
N ASP A 530 -9.28 0.57 -6.92
CA ASP A 530 -10.26 0.61 -5.86
C ASP A 530 -10.92 -0.75 -5.64
N SER A 531 -10.76 -1.29 -4.44
CA SER A 531 -11.37 -2.54 -4.01
C SER A 531 -11.74 -2.45 -2.54
N PRO A 532 -13.02 -2.19 -2.21
CA PRO A 532 -13.49 -2.10 -0.82
C PRO A 532 -13.22 -3.36 0.00
N HIS A 533 -13.25 -4.53 -0.63
CA HIS A 533 -12.98 -5.82 0.03
C HIS A 533 -11.53 -5.99 0.47
N CYS A 534 -10.58 -5.21 -0.08
CA CYS A 534 -9.17 -5.27 0.31
C CYS A 534 -9.01 -4.83 1.77
N THR A 535 -8.78 -5.80 2.65
CA THR A 535 -8.73 -5.60 4.10
C THR A 535 -7.31 -5.55 4.62
N TYR A 536 -6.40 -6.36 4.06
CA TYR A 536 -5.00 -6.46 4.47
C TYR A 536 -4.04 -6.08 3.35
N LEU A 537 -2.97 -5.37 3.72
CA LEU A 537 -1.83 -5.11 2.87
C LEU A 537 -0.58 -5.67 3.55
N TYR A 538 0.02 -6.67 2.94
CA TYR A 538 1.31 -7.23 3.33
C TYR A 538 2.41 -6.57 2.52
N ILE A 539 3.42 -6.01 3.19
CA ILE A 539 4.49 -5.25 2.55
C ILE A 539 5.83 -5.96 2.78
N ASP A 540 6.38 -6.54 1.72
CA ASP A 540 7.76 -7.04 1.68
C ASP A 540 8.59 -6.25 0.65
N LYS A 541 8.43 -4.93 0.68
CA LYS A 541 9.13 -3.98 -0.19
C LYS A 541 9.54 -2.76 0.60
N SER A 542 10.79 -2.29 0.43
CA SER A 542 11.19 -0.99 0.96
C SER A 542 10.47 0.11 0.18
N MET A 543 9.62 0.85 0.86
CA MET A 543 8.80 1.92 0.29
C MET A 543 8.95 3.20 1.11
N GLN A 544 8.83 4.34 0.44
CA GLN A 544 8.95 5.65 1.08
C GLN A 544 7.88 6.60 0.56
N ASP A 545 7.59 7.63 1.36
CA ASP A 545 6.80 8.80 0.98
C ASP A 545 5.45 8.47 0.29
N HIS A 546 5.24 9.05 -0.89
CA HIS A 546 3.99 8.91 -1.65
C HIS A 546 3.66 7.47 -2.01
N GLY A 547 4.67 6.67 -2.40
CA GLY A 547 4.46 5.28 -2.78
C GLY A 547 3.91 4.45 -1.63
N LEU A 548 4.48 4.64 -0.44
CA LEU A 548 4.03 3.97 0.76
C LEU A 548 2.59 4.39 1.14
N PHE A 549 2.33 5.70 1.20
CA PHE A 549 0.98 6.19 1.54
C PHE A 549 -0.07 5.72 0.53
N GLN A 550 0.22 5.76 -0.75
CA GLN A 550 -0.69 5.27 -1.79
C GLN A 550 -1.00 3.78 -1.66
N ALA A 551 -0.01 2.97 -1.26
CA ALA A 551 -0.21 1.55 -1.01
C ALA A 551 -1.09 1.31 0.23
N ILE A 552 -0.80 1.96 1.36
CA ILE A 552 -1.56 1.76 2.59
C ILE A 552 -3.02 2.21 2.45
N CYS A 553 -3.30 3.24 1.64
CA CYS A 553 -4.67 3.67 1.34
C CYS A 553 -5.47 2.68 0.47
N ARG A 554 -4.93 1.52 0.10
CA ARG A 554 -5.72 0.47 -0.58
C ARG A 554 -6.68 -0.24 0.37
N THR A 555 -6.32 -0.31 1.65
CA THR A 555 -7.10 -1.01 2.67
C THR A 555 -8.09 -0.14 3.43
N ASN A 556 -8.01 1.18 3.32
CA ASN A 556 -8.80 2.13 4.09
C ASN A 556 -10.22 2.41 3.55
N ARG A 557 -10.72 1.59 2.62
CA ARG A 557 -12.07 1.74 2.04
C ARG A 557 -13.12 1.16 2.96
N LEU A 558 -14.25 1.86 3.08
CA LEU A 558 -15.44 1.36 3.77
C LEU A 558 -16.00 0.13 3.05
N ASP A 559 -16.31 -0.91 3.81
CA ASP A 559 -16.90 -2.14 3.26
C ASP A 559 -17.66 -2.93 4.33
N GLY A 560 -18.77 -2.38 4.79
CA GLY A 560 -19.62 -2.98 5.83
C GLY A 560 -19.07 -2.83 7.25
N ASP A 561 -19.93 -3.16 8.23
CA ASP A 561 -19.63 -2.96 9.66
C ASP A 561 -18.56 -3.92 10.21
N ASP A 562 -18.31 -5.00 9.49
CA ASP A 562 -17.31 -6.00 9.82
C ASP A 562 -15.88 -5.66 9.35
N LYS A 563 -15.70 -4.48 8.74
CA LYS A 563 -14.40 -3.90 8.39
C LYS A 563 -14.15 -2.61 9.16
N PRO A 564 -13.70 -2.69 10.42
CA PRO A 564 -13.48 -1.48 11.23
C PRO A 564 -12.22 -0.70 10.87
N PHE A 565 -11.21 -1.36 10.30
CA PHE A 565 -9.91 -0.80 9.95
C PHE A 565 -9.38 -1.34 8.63
N GLY A 566 -8.41 -0.62 8.03
CA GLY A 566 -7.47 -1.19 7.08
C GLY A 566 -6.24 -1.72 7.81
N TYR A 567 -5.77 -2.91 7.48
CA TYR A 567 -4.65 -3.55 8.16
C TYR A 567 -3.39 -3.55 7.29
N ILE A 568 -2.28 -3.14 7.89
CA ILE A 568 -0.97 -3.11 7.23
C ILE A 568 -0.05 -4.04 8.00
N VAL A 569 0.50 -5.03 7.32
CA VAL A 569 1.51 -5.95 7.86
C VAL A 569 2.82 -5.74 7.11
N ASP A 570 3.85 -5.37 7.82
CA ASP A 570 5.14 -4.96 7.27
C ASP A 570 6.27 -5.90 7.68
N TYR A 571 7.01 -6.41 6.69
CA TYR A 571 8.16 -7.30 6.86
C TYR A 571 9.52 -6.61 6.62
N LYS A 572 9.54 -5.26 6.47
CA LYS A 572 10.74 -4.45 6.15
C LYS A 572 11.07 -3.37 7.19
N ASP A 573 10.39 -3.37 8.34
CA ASP A 573 10.55 -2.37 9.41
C ASP A 573 10.39 -0.93 8.90
N LEU A 574 9.27 -0.68 8.21
CA LEU A 574 8.94 0.63 7.66
C LEU A 574 8.25 1.55 8.69
N PHE A 575 8.12 1.16 9.96
CA PHE A 575 7.29 1.86 10.95
C PHE A 575 7.58 3.36 11.03
N LYS A 576 8.85 3.75 11.12
CA LYS A 576 9.24 5.17 11.16
C LYS A 576 8.85 5.90 9.87
N GLN A 577 8.92 5.23 8.75
CA GLN A 577 8.54 5.77 7.43
C GLN A 577 7.01 5.85 7.30
N VAL A 578 6.26 4.85 7.77
CA VAL A 578 4.79 4.87 7.81
C VAL A 578 4.29 5.97 8.74
N HIS A 579 4.83 6.05 9.95
CA HIS A 579 4.49 7.10 10.90
C HIS A 579 4.82 8.49 10.34
N GLY A 580 6.00 8.65 9.74
CA GLY A 580 6.40 9.88 9.07
C GLY A 580 5.49 10.23 7.90
N ALA A 581 5.14 9.26 7.06
CA ALA A 581 4.20 9.45 5.97
C ALA A 581 2.82 9.87 6.50
N ILE A 582 2.23 9.15 7.45
CA ILE A 582 0.93 9.50 8.04
C ILE A 582 1.00 10.88 8.71
N SER A 583 2.07 11.21 9.46
CA SER A 583 2.20 12.51 10.12
C SER A 583 2.28 13.66 9.11
N VAL A 584 2.96 13.49 7.98
CA VAL A 584 2.98 14.47 6.88
C VAL A 584 1.57 14.68 6.30
N TYR A 585 0.76 13.61 6.25
CA TYR A 585 -0.60 13.66 5.68
C TYR A 585 -1.67 14.12 6.67
N THR A 586 -1.36 14.13 7.97
CA THR A 586 -2.25 14.60 9.05
C THR A 586 -1.80 15.93 9.63
N SER A 587 -0.48 16.23 9.64
CA SER A 587 0.03 17.47 10.21
C SER A 587 -0.37 18.68 9.39
N GLU A 588 -0.63 19.76 10.07
CA GLU A 588 -0.59 21.09 9.48
C GLU A 588 0.86 21.40 9.11
N LEU A 589 1.25 21.17 7.87
CA LEU A 589 2.37 21.88 7.28
C LEU A 589 1.92 23.33 7.02
N ASP A 590 1.48 24.00 8.06
CA ASP A 590 1.28 25.43 8.05
C ASP A 590 2.63 26.12 8.17
N HIS A 591 3.27 26.34 7.02
CA HIS A 591 4.51 27.10 6.91
C HIS A 591 4.26 28.62 6.90
N SER A 592 3.09 29.08 7.35
CA SER A 592 2.81 30.49 7.60
C SER A 592 3.53 31.02 8.84
N ALA A 593 4.06 30.15 9.71
CA ALA A 593 4.83 30.53 10.89
C ALA A 593 6.30 30.07 10.80
N GLY A 594 7.15 30.86 10.12
CA GLY A 594 8.57 30.96 10.46
C GLY A 594 9.52 29.82 10.14
N GLY A 595 9.20 28.90 9.23
CA GLY A 595 10.15 27.92 8.71
C GLY A 595 11.07 28.55 7.64
N ALA A 596 12.37 28.15 7.61
CA ALA A 596 13.36 28.63 6.63
C ALA A 596 12.78 28.56 5.21
N SER A 597 12.93 29.67 4.46
CA SER A 597 12.42 29.78 3.09
C SER A 597 12.87 28.56 2.23
N PRO A 598 11.98 27.97 1.43
CA PRO A 598 12.31 26.87 0.54
C PRO A 598 13.49 27.15 -0.39
N GLU A 599 13.71 28.43 -0.72
CA GLU A 599 14.84 28.91 -1.54
C GLU A 599 16.20 28.68 -0.86
N VAL A 600 16.29 28.83 0.47
CA VAL A 600 17.55 28.63 1.21
C VAL A 600 17.93 27.14 1.26
N LEU A 601 16.95 26.26 1.45
CA LEU A 601 17.18 24.79 1.47
C LEU A 601 17.54 24.24 0.09
N LEU A 602 16.97 24.81 -0.98
CA LEU A 602 17.27 24.42 -2.36
C LEU A 602 18.68 24.87 -2.76
N GLN A 603 19.07 26.11 -2.43
CA GLN A 603 20.42 26.64 -2.69
C GLN A 603 21.49 25.85 -1.96
N ASP A 604 21.25 25.43 -0.72
CA ASP A 604 22.19 24.59 0.05
C ASP A 604 22.38 23.19 -0.58
N ARG A 605 21.32 22.58 -1.08
CA ARG A 605 21.37 21.29 -1.78
C ARG A 605 22.18 21.39 -3.07
N LEU A 606 21.87 22.37 -3.89
CA LEU A 606 22.54 22.58 -5.18
C LEU A 606 24.01 22.97 -4.98
N LYS A 607 24.32 23.80 -4.00
CA LYS A 607 25.69 24.18 -3.65
C LYS A 607 26.52 23.00 -3.19
N LYS A 608 25.97 22.15 -2.28
CA LYS A 608 26.62 20.90 -1.84
C LYS A 608 26.72 19.87 -2.98
N GLY A 609 25.69 19.76 -3.83
CA GLY A 609 25.71 18.90 -5.00
C GLY A 609 26.77 19.31 -6.01
N ARG A 610 26.92 20.63 -6.28
CA ARG A 610 27.98 21.20 -7.09
C ARG A 610 29.33 20.87 -6.52
N GLN A 611 29.57 21.12 -5.25
CA GLN A 611 30.85 20.85 -4.60
C GLN A 611 31.26 19.39 -4.74
N ARG A 612 30.34 18.46 -4.45
CA ARG A 612 30.59 17.01 -4.61
C ARG A 612 30.93 16.62 -6.06
N LEU A 613 30.26 17.26 -7.03
CA LEU A 613 30.55 17.01 -8.45
C LEU A 613 31.94 17.56 -8.85
N ASP A 614 32.28 18.77 -8.41
CA ASP A 614 33.58 19.38 -8.66
C ASP A 614 34.71 18.53 -8.02
N ASP A 615 34.56 18.12 -6.75
CA ASP A 615 35.50 17.23 -6.03
C ASP A 615 35.66 15.87 -6.75
N ALA A 616 34.58 15.29 -7.26
CA ALA A 616 34.66 14.02 -7.97
C ALA A 616 35.31 14.14 -9.34
N LEU A 617 35.12 15.24 -10.06
CA LEU A 617 35.80 15.52 -11.33
C LEU A 617 37.30 15.78 -11.11
N GLU A 618 37.67 16.50 -10.04
CA GLU A 618 39.06 16.73 -9.65
C GLU A 618 39.74 15.42 -9.27
N ALA A 619 39.09 14.56 -8.48
CA ALA A 619 39.64 13.26 -8.12
C ALA A 619 39.91 12.37 -9.34
N MET A 620 39.01 12.39 -10.34
CA MET A 620 39.24 11.67 -11.61
C MET A 620 40.41 12.26 -12.42
N ALA A 621 40.50 13.58 -12.47
CA ALA A 621 41.62 14.27 -13.19
C ALA A 621 42.97 13.95 -12.54
N LEU A 622 43.04 13.99 -11.19
CA LEU A 622 44.26 13.64 -10.45
C LEU A 622 44.68 12.19 -10.65
N LEU A 623 43.70 11.28 -10.68
CA LEU A 623 43.95 9.84 -10.89
C LEU A 623 44.55 9.57 -12.29
N CYS A 624 44.15 10.33 -13.30
CA CYS A 624 44.63 10.21 -14.68
C CYS A 624 45.80 11.14 -15.00
N ASP A 625 46.26 11.98 -14.05
CA ASP A 625 47.34 12.90 -14.29
C ASP A 625 48.68 12.22 -14.59
N PRO A 626 49.05 11.09 -13.93
CA PRO A 626 50.33 10.39 -14.21
C PRO A 626 50.37 9.69 -15.56
N VAL A 627 49.26 9.65 -16.32
CA VAL A 627 49.24 9.04 -17.67
C VAL A 627 50.08 9.83 -18.63
N SER A 628 50.96 9.15 -19.36
CA SER A 628 51.91 9.76 -20.30
C SER A 628 51.20 10.48 -21.48
N PRO A 629 51.68 11.62 -21.95
CA PRO A 629 51.17 12.23 -23.17
C PRO A 629 51.30 11.30 -24.39
N PRO A 630 50.33 11.30 -25.33
CA PRO A 630 49.22 12.26 -25.51
C PRO A 630 47.98 12.01 -24.66
N LYS A 631 48.02 11.14 -23.67
CA LYS A 631 46.87 10.76 -22.81
C LYS A 631 45.70 10.15 -23.59
N GLY A 632 45.98 9.40 -24.65
CA GLY A 632 45.01 8.65 -25.43
C GLY A 632 44.61 7.35 -24.77
N GLU A 633 43.84 6.55 -25.48
CA GLU A 633 43.29 5.26 -24.98
C GLU A 633 44.41 4.26 -24.66
N LEU A 634 45.43 4.17 -25.50
CA LEU A 634 46.59 3.27 -25.33
C LEU A 634 47.42 3.64 -24.11
N GLU A 635 47.68 4.93 -23.87
CA GLU A 635 48.48 5.37 -22.73
C GLU A 635 47.73 5.11 -21.41
N HIS A 636 46.40 5.25 -21.39
CA HIS A 636 45.59 4.86 -20.24
C HIS A 636 45.63 3.35 -20.02
N ILE A 637 45.50 2.53 -21.07
CA ILE A 637 45.63 1.08 -20.95
C ILE A 637 47.01 0.72 -20.36
N HIS A 638 48.07 1.29 -20.89
CA HIS A 638 49.44 1.07 -20.36
C HIS A 638 49.61 1.48 -18.90
N TYR A 639 49.01 2.61 -18.50
CA TYR A 639 49.08 3.07 -17.12
C TYR A 639 48.30 2.18 -16.15
N PHE A 640 47.06 1.78 -16.49
CA PHE A 640 46.19 1.04 -15.62
C PHE A 640 46.35 -0.48 -15.72
N CYS A 641 46.79 -1.01 -16.86
CA CYS A 641 46.88 -2.46 -17.08
C CYS A 641 48.32 -2.96 -17.23
N GLY A 642 49.26 -2.06 -17.61
CA GLY A 642 50.57 -2.49 -18.00
C GLY A 642 50.56 -3.33 -19.27
N ASN A 643 51.40 -4.36 -19.34
CA ASN A 643 51.26 -5.41 -20.34
C ASN A 643 50.26 -6.48 -19.81
N ALA A 644 49.07 -6.47 -20.32
CA ALA A 644 48.00 -7.37 -19.87
C ALA A 644 48.30 -8.89 -20.13
N GLU A 645 49.32 -9.18 -20.98
CA GLU A 645 49.75 -10.56 -21.20
C GLU A 645 50.66 -11.06 -20.07
N ILE A 646 51.16 -10.13 -19.21
CA ILE A 646 52.01 -10.46 -18.05
C ILE A 646 51.18 -10.34 -16.79
N PRO A 647 50.84 -11.48 -16.13
CA PRO A 647 49.94 -11.44 -14.96
C PRO A 647 50.48 -10.60 -13.80
N GLU A 648 51.82 -10.61 -13.58
CA GLU A 648 52.46 -9.88 -12.51
C GLU A 648 52.37 -8.34 -12.73
N ASP A 649 52.42 -7.89 -13.96
CA ASP A 649 52.34 -6.46 -14.31
C ASP A 649 50.88 -6.00 -14.17
N LEU A 650 49.93 -6.81 -14.58
CA LEU A 650 48.51 -6.56 -14.37
C LEU A 650 48.17 -6.49 -12.88
N GLN A 651 48.68 -7.43 -12.07
CA GLN A 651 48.43 -7.49 -10.62
C GLN A 651 49.05 -6.29 -9.89
N ALA A 652 50.23 -5.88 -10.26
CA ALA A 652 50.89 -4.71 -9.66
C ALA A 652 50.08 -3.41 -9.83
N ARG A 653 49.22 -3.32 -10.85
CA ARG A 653 48.39 -2.15 -11.14
C ARG A 653 46.92 -2.29 -10.73
N GLU A 654 46.58 -3.31 -9.98
CA GLU A 654 45.22 -3.55 -9.52
C GLU A 654 44.69 -2.37 -8.68
N ALA A 655 45.51 -1.82 -7.79
CA ALA A 655 45.14 -0.68 -6.95
C ALA A 655 44.70 0.55 -7.74
N GLN A 656 45.37 0.87 -8.85
CA GLN A 656 45.00 1.97 -9.74
C GLN A 656 43.66 1.71 -10.45
N ARG A 657 43.46 0.48 -10.95
CA ARG A 657 42.18 0.10 -11.57
C ARG A 657 41.03 0.16 -10.60
N VAL A 658 41.21 -0.36 -9.37
CA VAL A 658 40.19 -0.28 -8.32
C VAL A 658 39.87 1.18 -7.98
N ALA A 659 40.85 2.04 -7.89
CA ALA A 659 40.67 3.47 -7.70
C ALA A 659 39.89 4.11 -8.85
N LEU A 660 40.18 3.77 -10.10
CA LEU A 660 39.44 4.25 -11.29
C LEU A 660 37.96 3.84 -11.21
N TYR A 661 37.68 2.58 -10.88
CA TYR A 661 36.31 2.09 -10.80
C TYR A 661 35.49 2.74 -9.68
N LYS A 662 36.10 2.90 -8.49
CA LYS A 662 35.47 3.58 -7.34
C LYS A 662 35.20 5.05 -7.61
N SER A 663 36.20 5.76 -8.17
CA SER A 663 36.10 7.19 -8.47
C SER A 663 35.10 7.46 -9.60
N THR A 664 35.04 6.60 -10.63
CA THR A 664 34.01 6.71 -11.68
C THR A 664 32.60 6.50 -11.11
N ALA A 665 32.41 5.54 -10.20
CA ALA A 665 31.12 5.32 -9.53
C ALA A 665 30.72 6.50 -8.64
N ALA A 666 31.68 7.13 -7.95
CA ALA A 666 31.46 8.33 -7.15
C ALA A 666 31.08 9.55 -8.04
N LEU A 667 31.77 9.71 -9.17
CA LEU A 667 31.47 10.75 -10.17
C LEU A 667 30.06 10.59 -10.73
N LEU A 668 29.66 9.38 -11.11
CA LEU A 668 28.30 9.10 -11.61
C LEU A 668 27.24 9.46 -10.59
N ARG A 669 27.42 9.10 -9.31
CA ARG A 669 26.50 9.45 -8.23
C ARG A 669 26.42 10.96 -8.00
N ALA A 670 27.56 11.65 -8.00
CA ALA A 670 27.61 13.10 -7.84
C ALA A 670 26.93 13.82 -9.01
N TYR A 671 27.17 13.36 -10.24
CA TYR A 671 26.53 13.90 -11.44
C TYR A 671 25.02 13.67 -11.46
N ALA A 672 24.55 12.46 -11.18
CA ALA A 672 23.13 12.12 -11.15
C ALA A 672 22.32 13.00 -10.18
N ASN A 673 22.94 13.45 -9.07
CA ASN A 673 22.28 14.32 -8.10
C ASN A 673 21.99 15.74 -8.61
N VAL A 674 22.66 16.22 -9.67
CA VAL A 674 22.54 17.59 -10.19
C VAL A 674 22.42 17.66 -11.72
N ALA A 675 22.34 16.53 -12.41
CA ALA A 675 22.40 16.44 -13.88
C ALA A 675 21.35 17.32 -14.58
N ASP A 676 20.13 17.35 -14.07
CA ASP A 676 19.03 18.14 -14.61
C ASP A 676 19.01 19.61 -14.15
N GLU A 677 19.87 19.97 -13.20
CA GLU A 677 19.87 21.27 -12.52
C GLU A 677 21.24 21.96 -12.55
N LEU A 678 22.12 21.58 -13.49
CA LEU A 678 23.49 22.11 -13.57
C LEU A 678 23.52 23.64 -13.70
N LEU A 679 22.64 24.23 -14.50
CA LEU A 679 22.51 25.68 -14.63
C LEU A 679 22.07 26.35 -13.33
N GLN A 680 21.15 25.75 -12.63
CA GLN A 680 20.65 26.23 -11.33
C GLN A 680 21.68 26.04 -10.20
N ALA A 681 22.55 25.03 -10.33
CA ALA A 681 23.68 24.83 -9.45
C ALA A 681 24.82 25.86 -9.70
N GLY A 682 24.64 26.74 -10.70
CA GLY A 682 25.56 27.85 -11.02
C GLY A 682 26.65 27.52 -12.01
N TYR A 683 26.52 26.48 -12.84
CA TYR A 683 27.37 26.21 -13.98
C TYR A 683 26.87 26.97 -15.22
N SER A 684 27.79 27.45 -16.07
CA SER A 684 27.42 27.97 -17.39
C SER A 684 27.06 26.84 -18.36
N GLU A 685 26.32 27.13 -19.44
CA GLU A 685 25.99 26.14 -20.48
C GLU A 685 27.23 25.45 -21.06
N GLN A 686 28.32 26.23 -21.31
CA GLN A 686 29.56 25.67 -21.79
C GLN A 686 30.16 24.70 -20.77
N LYS A 687 30.19 25.08 -19.49
CA LYS A 687 30.68 24.21 -18.41
C LYS A 687 29.83 22.98 -18.22
N SER A 688 28.52 23.09 -18.29
CA SER A 688 27.60 21.97 -18.21
C SER A 688 27.83 20.95 -19.33
N THR A 689 28.03 21.42 -20.55
CA THR A 689 28.38 20.57 -21.69
C THR A 689 29.74 19.90 -21.52
N GLN A 690 30.72 20.63 -20.98
CA GLN A 690 32.03 20.08 -20.68
C GLN A 690 31.96 19.01 -19.60
N ILE A 691 31.20 19.22 -18.51
CA ILE A 691 31.02 18.26 -17.45
C ILE A 691 30.40 16.97 -18.01
N LYS A 692 29.35 17.06 -18.81
CA LYS A 692 28.74 15.91 -19.46
C LYS A 692 29.72 15.10 -20.28
N ARG A 693 30.52 15.78 -21.11
CA ARG A 693 31.57 15.13 -21.90
C ARG A 693 32.65 14.47 -21.03
N SER A 694 33.03 15.09 -19.92
CA SER A 694 33.99 14.52 -18.98
C SER A 694 33.44 13.27 -18.29
N VAL A 695 32.15 13.28 -17.89
CA VAL A 695 31.50 12.10 -17.31
C VAL A 695 31.46 10.96 -18.33
N ASP A 696 31.01 11.22 -19.55
CA ASP A 696 30.97 10.24 -20.65
C ASP A 696 32.36 9.67 -20.95
N HIS A 697 33.37 10.54 -20.95
CA HIS A 697 34.78 10.14 -21.17
C HIS A 697 35.26 9.17 -20.08
N TYR A 698 35.05 9.48 -18.80
CA TYR A 698 35.54 8.64 -17.71
C TYR A 698 34.74 7.32 -17.61
N VAL A 699 33.47 7.31 -17.95
CA VAL A 699 32.66 6.06 -18.05
C VAL A 699 33.24 5.17 -19.17
N LYS A 700 33.48 5.75 -20.34
CA LYS A 700 34.10 5.02 -21.47
C LYS A 700 35.49 4.51 -21.11
N LEU A 701 36.32 5.35 -20.46
CA LEU A 701 37.66 4.98 -20.01
C LEU A 701 37.61 3.78 -19.05
N ARG A 702 36.73 3.81 -18.05
CA ARG A 702 36.52 2.68 -17.13
C ARG A 702 36.21 1.39 -17.89
N ASP A 703 35.31 1.45 -18.86
CA ASP A 703 34.87 0.26 -19.60
C ASP A 703 35.98 -0.25 -20.53
N THR A 704 36.78 0.66 -21.14
CA THR A 704 37.99 0.30 -21.90
C THR A 704 39.03 -0.41 -21.03
N ILE A 705 39.31 0.13 -19.82
CA ILE A 705 40.28 -0.47 -18.90
C ILE A 705 39.78 -1.85 -18.39
N LYS A 706 38.50 -1.98 -18.08
CA LYS A 706 37.90 -3.29 -17.72
C LYS A 706 38.07 -4.32 -18.83
N ASN A 707 37.86 -3.93 -20.08
CA ASN A 707 37.98 -4.83 -21.20
C ASN A 707 39.46 -5.20 -21.42
N ALA A 708 40.38 -4.23 -21.36
CA ALA A 708 41.79 -4.43 -21.55
C ALA A 708 42.44 -5.27 -20.44
N SER A 709 41.95 -5.16 -19.19
CA SER A 709 42.43 -5.98 -18.06
C SER A 709 41.86 -7.39 -18.02
N GLY A 710 40.88 -7.73 -18.87
CA GLY A 710 40.16 -8.99 -18.78
C GLY A 710 39.28 -9.14 -17.52
N GLU A 711 39.09 -8.02 -16.78
CA GLU A 711 38.28 -8.01 -15.55
C GLU A 711 36.77 -7.90 -15.81
N THR A 712 36.33 -7.98 -17.06
CA THR A 712 34.91 -8.20 -17.37
C THR A 712 34.55 -9.62 -17.00
N ILE A 713 33.88 -9.75 -15.85
CA ILE A 713 33.31 -11.04 -15.46
C ILE A 713 31.91 -11.16 -16.07
N ASP A 714 31.62 -12.30 -16.67
CA ASP A 714 30.24 -12.70 -16.93
C ASP A 714 29.60 -13.15 -15.60
N LEU A 715 29.12 -12.17 -14.82
CA LEU A 715 28.47 -12.43 -13.54
C LEU A 715 27.23 -13.33 -13.68
N LYS A 716 26.66 -13.45 -14.88
CA LYS A 716 25.53 -14.32 -15.19
C LYS A 716 25.90 -15.80 -15.10
N ALA A 717 27.13 -16.17 -15.43
CA ALA A 717 27.59 -17.55 -15.32
C ALA A 717 27.54 -18.08 -13.87
N TYR A 718 27.66 -17.19 -12.87
CA TYR A 718 27.69 -17.54 -11.45
C TYR A 718 26.35 -17.38 -10.75
N GLU A 719 25.33 -16.95 -11.45
CA GLU A 719 24.04 -16.63 -10.86
C GLU A 719 23.37 -17.81 -10.18
N ALA A 720 23.27 -18.91 -10.89
CA ALA A 720 22.62 -20.12 -10.37
C ALA A 720 23.34 -20.63 -9.11
N ASP A 721 24.68 -20.55 -9.11
CA ASP A 721 25.52 -20.95 -7.99
C ASP A 721 25.33 -20.00 -6.79
N MET A 722 25.29 -18.68 -7.01
CA MET A 722 25.07 -17.71 -5.94
C MET A 722 23.65 -17.80 -5.37
N ARG A 723 22.65 -18.01 -6.20
CA ARG A 723 21.27 -18.24 -5.76
C ARG A 723 21.17 -19.52 -4.91
N HIS A 724 21.79 -20.60 -5.37
CA HIS A 724 21.85 -21.85 -4.62
C HIS A 724 22.48 -21.65 -3.24
N LEU A 725 23.58 -20.88 -3.16
CA LEU A 725 24.23 -20.56 -1.90
C LEU A 725 23.30 -19.82 -0.94
N ILE A 726 22.61 -18.78 -1.41
CA ILE A 726 21.66 -18.01 -0.58
C ILE A 726 20.52 -18.92 -0.12
N ASP A 727 19.91 -19.67 -1.04
CA ASP A 727 18.73 -20.51 -0.74
C ASP A 727 19.07 -21.71 0.17
N THR A 728 20.34 -22.14 0.21
CA THR A 728 20.78 -23.29 1.00
C THR A 728 21.27 -22.90 2.39
N TYR A 729 21.99 -21.78 2.52
CA TYR A 729 22.69 -21.44 3.76
C TYR A 729 22.09 -20.27 4.52
N VAL A 730 21.10 -19.55 3.95
CA VAL A 730 20.36 -18.54 4.69
C VAL A 730 19.09 -19.18 5.23
N GLU A 731 19.03 -19.33 6.55
CA GLU A 731 17.88 -19.87 7.26
C GLU A 731 17.07 -18.74 7.91
N ALA A 732 15.75 -18.81 7.82
CA ALA A 732 14.85 -17.86 8.43
C ALA A 732 14.14 -18.49 9.63
N LYS A 733 14.10 -17.75 10.74
CA LYS A 733 13.30 -18.09 11.91
C LYS A 733 11.83 -17.74 11.67
N GLU A 734 10.96 -18.21 12.56
CA GLU A 734 9.55 -17.82 12.53
C GLU A 734 9.37 -16.30 12.66
N SER A 735 8.34 -15.78 12.02
CA SER A 735 8.03 -14.35 12.11
C SER A 735 7.65 -13.98 13.54
N ARG A 736 8.22 -12.89 14.04
CA ARG A 736 7.82 -12.31 15.32
C ARG A 736 7.22 -10.93 15.10
N GLN A 737 6.15 -10.63 15.82
CA GLN A 737 5.57 -9.31 15.82
C GLN A 737 6.49 -8.35 16.59
N ILE A 738 6.96 -7.30 15.92
CA ILE A 738 7.67 -6.21 16.57
C ILE A 738 6.61 -5.23 17.05
N SER A 739 6.58 -4.98 18.38
CA SER A 739 5.74 -3.88 18.85
C SER A 739 6.35 -2.55 18.43
N ALA A 740 5.52 -1.52 18.30
CA ALA A 740 5.96 -0.13 18.05
C ALA A 740 6.91 0.44 19.13
N PHE A 741 7.29 -0.36 20.12
CA PHE A 741 7.96 0.03 21.38
C PHE A 741 9.38 -0.51 21.53
N GLY A 742 10.10 -0.74 20.43
CA GLY A 742 11.48 -1.20 20.46
C GLY A 742 11.63 -2.72 20.31
N GLU A 743 12.78 -3.28 20.78
CA GLU A 743 13.14 -4.68 20.60
C GLU A 743 12.27 -5.68 21.40
N LEU A 744 11.46 -5.20 22.33
CA LEU A 744 10.61 -6.03 23.18
C LEU A 744 9.13 -5.91 22.78
N GLY A 745 8.46 -7.05 22.59
CA GLY A 745 7.02 -7.11 22.39
C GLY A 745 6.23 -6.62 23.61
N LEU A 746 4.99 -6.17 23.41
CA LEU A 746 4.13 -5.72 24.53
C LEU A 746 4.01 -6.80 25.63
N LEU A 747 3.94 -8.07 25.27
CA LEU A 747 3.88 -9.16 26.24
C LEU A 747 5.19 -9.32 27.02
N ASP A 748 6.34 -9.09 26.38
CA ASP A 748 7.65 -9.12 27.02
C ASP A 748 7.84 -7.93 27.95
N LEU A 749 7.29 -6.76 27.60
CA LEU A 749 7.25 -5.57 28.48
C LEU A 749 6.38 -5.83 29.70
N ILE A 750 5.22 -6.45 29.55
CA ILE A 750 4.33 -6.83 30.67
C ILE A 750 5.06 -7.77 31.64
N LEU A 751 5.85 -8.72 31.11
CA LEU A 751 6.63 -9.63 31.97
C LEU A 751 7.78 -8.95 32.67
N LYS A 752 8.49 -8.02 32.05
CA LYS A 752 9.69 -7.38 32.59
C LYS A 752 9.38 -6.22 33.51
N LEU A 753 8.43 -5.40 33.15
CA LEU A 753 8.12 -4.13 33.83
C LEU A 753 6.80 -4.19 34.61
N GLY A 754 5.96 -5.18 34.37
CA GLY A 754 4.59 -5.23 34.87
C GLY A 754 3.59 -4.57 33.91
N ILE A 755 2.30 -4.87 34.09
CA ILE A 755 1.25 -4.47 33.18
C ILE A 755 1.01 -2.95 33.18
N ALA A 756 1.14 -2.28 34.31
CA ALA A 756 0.93 -0.84 34.44
C ALA A 756 1.99 -0.06 33.65
N GLU A 757 3.26 -0.37 33.84
CA GLU A 757 4.37 0.28 33.14
C GLU A 757 4.39 -0.06 31.65
N ALA A 758 4.00 -1.28 31.28
CA ALA A 758 3.83 -1.65 29.88
C ALA A 758 2.71 -0.83 29.18
N ILE A 759 1.60 -0.56 29.88
CA ILE A 759 0.52 0.32 29.40
C ILE A 759 1.03 1.74 29.21
N ASP A 760 1.91 2.23 30.10
CA ASP A 760 2.48 3.57 29.99
C ASP A 760 3.36 3.76 28.76
N THR A 761 3.85 2.70 28.16
CA THR A 761 4.60 2.73 26.89
C THR A 761 3.70 2.80 25.67
N LEU A 762 2.38 2.57 25.80
CA LEU A 762 1.44 2.62 24.69
C LEU A 762 1.28 4.04 24.13
N PRO A 763 0.99 4.19 22.83
CA PRO A 763 0.71 5.49 22.20
C PRO A 763 -0.40 6.25 22.94
N ALA A 764 -0.29 7.57 22.99
CA ALA A 764 -1.22 8.42 23.75
C ALA A 764 -2.70 8.17 23.37
N GLY A 765 -2.98 7.92 22.09
CA GLY A 765 -4.33 7.64 21.58
C GLY A 765 -4.92 6.31 22.10
N ILE A 766 -4.08 5.32 22.42
CA ILE A 766 -4.52 4.04 22.99
C ILE A 766 -4.55 4.12 24.51
N LYS A 767 -3.53 4.69 25.11
CA LYS A 767 -3.33 4.77 26.58
C LYS A 767 -4.49 5.46 27.30
N THR A 768 -5.11 6.45 26.69
CA THR A 768 -6.21 7.22 27.29
C THR A 768 -7.55 6.48 27.29
N ASP A 769 -7.71 5.43 26.48
CA ASP A 769 -8.95 4.64 26.40
C ASP A 769 -8.75 3.23 26.99
N LYS A 770 -9.35 3.00 28.15
CA LYS A 770 -9.31 1.68 28.85
C LYS A 770 -9.76 0.51 27.97
N ARG A 771 -10.72 0.73 27.05
CA ARG A 771 -11.19 -0.31 26.12
C ARG A 771 -10.13 -0.58 25.05
N ALA A 772 -9.53 0.46 24.48
CA ALA A 772 -8.46 0.32 23.50
C ALA A 772 -7.24 -0.40 24.08
N VAL A 773 -6.85 -0.10 25.32
CA VAL A 773 -5.78 -0.81 26.05
C VAL A 773 -6.13 -2.28 26.23
N ALA A 774 -7.33 -2.59 26.74
CA ALA A 774 -7.77 -3.96 26.97
C ALA A 774 -7.77 -4.78 25.67
N GLU A 775 -8.26 -4.20 24.57
CA GLU A 775 -8.29 -4.85 23.26
C GLU A 775 -6.89 -5.04 22.68
N THR A 776 -6.00 -4.06 22.84
CA THR A 776 -4.59 -4.17 22.42
C THR A 776 -3.88 -5.31 23.14
N ILE A 777 -4.01 -5.42 24.46
CA ILE A 777 -3.39 -6.52 25.24
C ILE A 777 -4.02 -7.87 24.82
N ALA A 778 -5.32 -7.96 24.77
CA ALA A 778 -6.03 -9.20 24.38
C ALA A 778 -5.63 -9.67 22.97
N ASN A 779 -5.46 -8.76 22.01
CA ASN A 779 -5.04 -9.09 20.65
C ASN A 779 -3.58 -9.57 20.60
N ASN A 780 -2.69 -9.00 21.40
CA ASN A 780 -1.31 -9.48 21.51
C ASN A 780 -1.25 -10.90 22.12
N VAL A 781 -2.00 -11.13 23.20
CA VAL A 781 -2.11 -12.47 23.82
C VAL A 781 -2.68 -13.48 22.83
N ARG A 782 -3.75 -13.12 22.13
CA ARG A 782 -4.38 -13.98 21.10
C ARG A 782 -3.42 -14.31 19.97
N SER A 783 -2.66 -13.32 19.48
CA SER A 783 -1.64 -13.52 18.45
C SER A 783 -0.58 -14.53 18.91
N LYS A 784 -0.10 -14.41 20.14
CA LYS A 784 0.88 -15.36 20.71
C LYS A 784 0.31 -16.76 20.85
N ILE A 785 -0.89 -16.90 21.38
CA ILE A 785 -1.61 -18.18 21.50
C ILE A 785 -1.69 -18.86 20.13
N LEU A 786 -2.12 -18.14 19.13
CA LEU A 786 -2.33 -18.68 17.78
C LEU A 786 -1.01 -19.08 17.10
N LYS A 787 0.04 -18.26 17.23
CA LYS A 787 1.38 -18.58 16.67
C LYS A 787 2.00 -19.81 17.32
N SER A 788 1.74 -20.03 18.60
CA SER A 788 2.30 -21.15 19.36
C SER A 788 1.39 -22.38 19.36
N HIS A 789 0.17 -22.29 18.82
CA HIS A 789 -0.84 -23.37 18.85
C HIS A 789 -0.32 -24.68 18.26
N LEU A 790 0.39 -24.64 17.11
CA LEU A 790 0.94 -25.84 16.47
C LEU A 790 1.98 -26.56 17.31
N LEU A 791 2.63 -25.86 18.27
CA LEU A 791 3.61 -26.44 19.16
C LEU A 791 2.97 -27.22 20.28
N ASP A 792 1.85 -26.76 20.84
CA ASP A 792 1.09 -27.40 21.90
C ASP A 792 -0.42 -27.07 21.78
N PRO A 793 -1.16 -27.74 20.87
CA PRO A 793 -2.57 -27.44 20.65
C PRO A 793 -3.40 -27.49 21.94
N ALA A 794 -3.26 -28.52 22.75
CA ALA A 794 -4.07 -28.72 23.96
C ALA A 794 -3.84 -27.63 25.02
N PHE A 795 -2.61 -27.13 25.18
CA PHE A 795 -2.30 -26.03 26.08
C PHE A 795 -2.90 -24.72 25.57
N TYR A 796 -2.62 -24.37 24.29
CA TYR A 796 -3.02 -23.09 23.75
C TYR A 796 -4.53 -22.99 23.48
N ASP A 797 -5.25 -24.10 23.25
CA ASP A 797 -6.72 -24.13 23.23
C ASP A 797 -7.31 -23.72 24.59
N ARG A 798 -6.75 -24.24 25.70
CA ARG A 798 -7.16 -23.81 27.04
C ARG A 798 -6.86 -22.33 27.29
N MET A 799 -5.72 -21.83 26.87
CA MET A 799 -5.36 -20.41 27.01
C MET A 799 -6.29 -19.53 26.19
N SER A 800 -6.68 -19.99 25.01
CA SER A 800 -7.65 -19.29 24.15
C SER A 800 -9.03 -19.20 24.78
N ALA A 801 -9.51 -20.28 25.38
CA ALA A 801 -10.79 -20.31 26.09
C ALA A 801 -10.79 -19.37 27.30
N LEU A 802 -9.71 -19.40 28.09
CA LEU A 802 -9.53 -18.52 29.26
C LEU A 802 -9.44 -17.04 28.85
N LEU A 803 -8.75 -16.71 27.76
CA LEU A 803 -8.72 -15.36 27.23
C LEU A 803 -10.11 -14.89 26.80
N ALA A 804 -10.88 -15.75 26.12
CA ALA A 804 -12.23 -15.43 25.69
C ALA A 804 -13.16 -15.17 26.89
N GLU A 805 -13.03 -15.95 27.97
CA GLU A 805 -13.78 -15.76 29.21
C GLU A 805 -13.44 -14.42 29.89
N ILE A 806 -12.14 -14.10 30.04
CA ILE A 806 -11.69 -12.83 30.65
C ILE A 806 -12.18 -11.61 29.87
N VAL A 807 -12.15 -11.69 28.55
CA VAL A 807 -12.61 -10.60 27.67
C VAL A 807 -14.15 -10.47 27.73
N ALA A 808 -14.88 -11.59 27.77
CA ALA A 808 -16.32 -11.58 27.91
C ALA A 808 -16.75 -10.99 29.25
N ASP A 809 -16.12 -11.39 30.36
CA ASP A 809 -16.40 -10.88 31.70
C ASP A 809 -16.19 -9.36 31.80
N LEU A 810 -15.14 -8.81 31.15
CA LEU A 810 -14.94 -7.36 31.09
C LEU A 810 -16.03 -6.67 30.27
N ARG A 811 -16.37 -7.24 29.10
CA ARG A 811 -17.37 -6.66 28.20
C ARG A 811 -18.77 -6.65 28.83
N ASP A 812 -19.11 -7.74 29.54
CA ASP A 812 -20.40 -7.92 30.21
C ASP A 812 -20.44 -7.23 31.58
N LEU A 813 -19.39 -6.45 31.94
CA LEU A 813 -19.22 -5.72 33.20
C LEU A 813 -19.29 -6.63 34.46
N ARG A 814 -18.91 -7.91 34.34
CA ARG A 814 -18.84 -8.84 35.46
C ARG A 814 -17.60 -8.64 36.31
N ILE A 815 -16.54 -8.06 35.71
CA ILE A 815 -15.29 -7.70 36.40
C ILE A 815 -14.94 -6.25 36.14
N THR A 816 -14.22 -5.63 37.07
CA THR A 816 -13.67 -4.27 36.87
C THR A 816 -12.47 -4.32 35.95
N TYR A 817 -12.09 -3.16 35.42
CA TYR A 817 -10.90 -3.03 34.58
C TYR A 817 -9.61 -3.44 35.30
N GLU A 818 -9.51 -3.15 36.59
CA GLU A 818 -8.37 -3.51 37.42
C GLU A 818 -8.26 -5.03 37.59
N VAL A 819 -9.39 -5.73 37.82
CA VAL A 819 -9.46 -7.19 37.88
C VAL A 819 -9.12 -7.81 36.53
N TYR A 820 -9.58 -7.20 35.44
CA TYR A 820 -9.21 -7.61 34.07
C TYR A 820 -7.67 -7.55 33.90
N LEU A 821 -7.03 -6.45 34.26
CA LEU A 821 -5.58 -6.28 34.14
C LEU A 821 -4.82 -7.34 34.96
N GLN A 822 -5.29 -7.67 36.16
CA GLN A 822 -4.68 -8.72 36.98
C GLN A 822 -4.82 -10.12 36.34
N ARG A 823 -6.01 -10.48 35.89
CA ARG A 823 -6.25 -11.79 35.24
C ARG A 823 -5.49 -11.93 33.92
N ILE A 824 -5.45 -10.87 33.10
CA ILE A 824 -4.74 -10.91 31.82
C ILE A 824 -3.22 -10.97 32.02
N ALA A 825 -2.67 -10.35 33.09
CA ALA A 825 -1.25 -10.43 33.41
C ALA A 825 -0.83 -11.88 33.74
N VAL A 826 -1.61 -12.59 34.54
CA VAL A 826 -1.39 -14.02 34.83
C VAL A 826 -1.45 -14.86 33.56
N LEU A 827 -2.44 -14.60 32.71
CA LEU A 827 -2.56 -15.29 31.43
C LEU A 827 -1.36 -15.03 30.51
N VAL A 828 -0.87 -13.79 30.44
CA VAL A 828 0.33 -13.40 29.69
C VAL A 828 1.55 -14.21 30.16
N CYS A 829 1.75 -14.32 31.48
CA CYS A 829 2.84 -15.13 32.04
C CYS A 829 2.73 -16.60 31.60
N SER A 830 1.54 -17.19 31.70
CA SER A 830 1.32 -18.58 31.28
C SER A 830 1.52 -18.81 29.79
N VAL A 831 1.00 -17.91 28.94
CA VAL A 831 1.12 -17.99 27.46
C VAL A 831 2.56 -17.82 27.02
N GLN A 832 3.33 -16.91 27.65
CA GLN A 832 4.71 -16.64 27.26
C GLN A 832 5.68 -17.72 27.77
N SER A 833 5.48 -18.24 28.99
CA SER A 833 6.28 -19.33 29.52
C SER A 833 5.92 -20.71 28.94
N GLY A 834 4.73 -20.88 28.39
CA GLY A 834 4.18 -22.18 27.99
C GLY A 834 3.94 -23.10 29.22
N MET A 835 3.70 -22.54 30.39
CA MET A 835 3.51 -23.24 31.66
C MET A 835 2.36 -22.62 32.47
N THR A 836 1.72 -23.44 33.28
CA THR A 836 0.83 -23.04 34.37
C THR A 836 1.46 -23.39 35.72
N ASP A 837 0.96 -22.81 36.79
CA ASP A 837 1.49 -23.03 38.16
C ASP A 837 1.49 -24.53 38.57
N ASP A 838 0.59 -25.33 37.96
CA ASP A 838 0.48 -26.78 38.22
C ASP A 838 1.43 -27.64 37.39
N THR A 839 2.33 -27.04 36.61
CA THR A 839 3.19 -27.79 35.69
C THR A 839 4.34 -28.44 36.46
N SER A 840 4.46 -29.77 36.37
CA SER A 840 5.55 -30.52 37.05
C SER A 840 6.94 -30.08 36.59
N GLN A 841 7.86 -29.89 37.54
CA GLN A 841 9.27 -29.53 37.28
C GLN A 841 10.00 -30.53 36.37
N LYS A 842 9.56 -31.80 36.30
CA LYS A 842 10.11 -32.80 35.39
C LYS A 842 9.82 -32.52 33.90
N LEU A 843 8.81 -31.69 33.60
CA LEU A 843 8.47 -31.22 32.28
C LEU A 843 9.24 -29.94 31.90
N ASN A 844 10.55 -30.02 31.98
CA ASN A 844 11.47 -28.88 31.87
C ASN A 844 11.73 -28.40 30.43
N THR A 845 11.21 -29.08 29.41
CA THR A 845 11.35 -28.66 27.98
C THR A 845 9.98 -28.47 27.33
N ALA A 846 9.96 -27.66 26.26
CA ALA A 846 8.73 -27.37 25.51
C ALA A 846 8.10 -28.65 24.93
N GLY A 847 8.90 -29.53 24.34
CA GLY A 847 8.42 -30.81 23.78
C GLY A 847 7.82 -31.75 24.83
N LYS A 848 8.42 -31.87 26.01
CA LYS A 848 7.83 -32.64 27.12
C LYS A 848 6.49 -32.07 27.57
N ARG A 849 6.40 -30.76 27.70
CA ARG A 849 5.11 -30.09 28.05
C ARG A 849 4.06 -30.34 27.00
N ALA A 850 4.41 -30.17 25.73
CA ALA A 850 3.49 -30.37 24.62
C ALA A 850 3.00 -31.85 24.56
N LEU A 851 3.90 -32.81 24.70
CA LEU A 851 3.52 -34.22 24.76
C LEU A 851 2.59 -34.49 25.94
N TYR A 852 2.89 -33.99 27.13
CA TYR A 852 2.09 -34.18 28.33
C TYR A 852 0.68 -33.57 28.21
N SER A 853 0.58 -32.30 27.79
CA SER A 853 -0.71 -31.60 27.64
C SER A 853 -1.60 -32.31 26.63
N ASN A 854 -1.05 -32.78 25.53
CA ASN A 854 -1.79 -33.45 24.48
C ASN A 854 -2.13 -34.90 24.83
N LEU A 855 -1.32 -35.62 25.58
CA LEU A 855 -1.66 -36.94 26.15
C LEU A 855 -2.80 -36.82 27.16
N LYS A 856 -2.82 -35.76 27.97
CA LYS A 856 -3.88 -35.53 28.97
C LYS A 856 -5.25 -35.31 28.34
N THR A 857 -5.31 -34.82 27.10
CA THR A 857 -6.57 -34.57 26.34
C THR A 857 -7.02 -35.76 25.51
N SER A 858 -6.26 -36.85 25.43
CA SER A 858 -6.55 -38.01 24.56
C SER A 858 -7.72 -38.93 25.01
N GLY A 859 -8.41 -38.58 26.09
CA GLY A 859 -9.61 -39.30 26.55
C GLY A 859 -9.33 -40.65 27.22
N GLN A 860 -8.06 -41.09 27.28
CA GLN A 860 -7.68 -42.31 28.04
C GLN A 860 -7.61 -41.95 29.53
N LYS A 861 -8.34 -42.70 30.35
CA LYS A 861 -8.32 -42.54 31.82
C LYS A 861 -7.00 -43.06 32.41
N ARG A 862 -5.96 -42.20 32.42
CA ARG A 862 -4.68 -42.42 33.07
C ARG A 862 -4.52 -41.40 34.19
N SER A 863 -3.82 -41.80 35.28
CA SER A 863 -3.50 -40.87 36.33
C SER A 863 -2.40 -39.87 35.86
N ASP A 864 -2.34 -38.69 36.48
CA ASP A 864 -1.34 -37.70 36.14
C ASP A 864 0.12 -38.22 36.30
N GLN A 865 0.37 -39.17 37.22
CA GLN A 865 1.68 -39.80 37.36
C GLN A 865 1.99 -40.75 36.22
N GLU A 866 1.03 -41.54 35.74
CA GLU A 866 1.19 -42.44 34.59
C GLU A 866 1.41 -41.65 33.27
N LEU A 867 0.71 -40.54 33.13
CA LEU A 867 0.90 -39.61 31.99
C LEU A 867 2.29 -38.98 32.00
N LEU A 868 2.77 -38.57 33.17
CA LEU A 868 4.10 -38.00 33.33
C LEU A 868 5.20 -39.05 32.97
N ASP A 869 5.08 -40.25 33.48
CA ASP A 869 6.05 -41.33 33.21
C ASP A 869 6.03 -41.78 31.76
N LEU A 870 4.85 -41.85 31.13
CA LEU A 870 4.71 -42.11 29.69
C LEU A 870 5.36 -41.00 28.86
N THR A 871 5.12 -39.72 29.24
CA THR A 871 5.71 -38.56 28.56
C THR A 871 7.25 -38.63 28.59
N LEU A 872 7.82 -38.91 29.72
CA LEU A 872 9.29 -39.02 29.88
C LEU A 872 9.88 -40.17 29.07
N ARG A 873 9.22 -41.33 29.04
CA ARG A 873 9.64 -42.46 28.19
C ARG A 873 9.54 -42.12 26.71
N LEU A 874 8.46 -41.51 26.30
CA LEU A 874 8.22 -41.08 24.91
C LEU A 874 9.29 -40.07 24.45
N ASP A 875 9.58 -39.05 25.25
CA ASP A 875 10.65 -38.09 24.98
C ASP A 875 12.02 -38.77 24.83
N ALA A 876 12.37 -39.66 25.73
CA ALA A 876 13.62 -40.43 25.70
C ALA A 876 13.68 -41.36 24.47
N SER A 877 12.60 -42.05 24.13
CA SER A 877 12.50 -42.92 22.97
C SER A 877 12.70 -42.16 21.66
N ILE A 878 12.06 -41.01 21.51
CA ILE A 878 12.19 -40.13 20.32
C ILE A 878 13.65 -39.65 20.19
N LYS A 879 14.22 -39.08 21.23
CA LYS A 879 15.61 -38.57 21.26
C LYS A 879 16.65 -39.63 20.95
N LYS A 880 16.44 -40.87 21.44
CA LYS A 880 17.34 -41.98 21.23
C LYS A 880 17.33 -42.50 19.78
N HIS A 881 16.17 -42.55 19.13
CA HIS A 881 16.00 -43.21 17.84
C HIS A 881 15.88 -42.27 16.65
N ARG A 882 15.69 -40.96 16.84
CA ARG A 882 15.56 -40.02 15.73
C ARG A 882 16.84 -39.94 14.88
N PRO A 883 16.77 -40.12 13.55
CA PRO A 883 17.90 -39.87 12.68
C PRO A 883 18.24 -38.38 12.51
N ASN A 884 19.48 -38.05 12.18
CA ASN A 884 19.81 -36.67 11.81
C ASN A 884 19.05 -36.24 10.56
N ALA A 885 18.57 -34.99 10.54
CA ALA A 885 17.77 -34.41 9.45
C ALA A 885 16.63 -35.34 9.00
N TRP A 886 15.79 -35.74 9.97
CA TRP A 886 14.69 -36.66 9.71
C TRP A 886 13.43 -36.03 9.12
N ARG A 887 13.22 -34.74 9.36
CA ARG A 887 12.02 -34.03 8.89
C ARG A 887 11.99 -33.90 7.37
N GLY A 888 10.84 -34.17 6.76
CA GLY A 888 10.64 -34.10 5.31
C GLY A 888 11.16 -35.34 4.55
N VAL A 889 11.75 -36.32 5.25
CA VAL A 889 12.22 -37.58 4.66
C VAL A 889 11.36 -38.74 5.19
N LYS A 890 10.37 -39.17 4.41
CA LYS A 890 9.38 -40.20 4.80
C LYS A 890 9.97 -41.43 5.49
N ALA A 891 11.07 -41.98 4.96
CA ALA A 891 11.72 -43.14 5.54
C ALA A 891 12.29 -42.88 6.96
N LYS A 892 12.82 -41.69 7.18
CA LYS A 892 13.37 -41.31 8.50
C LYS A 892 12.23 -40.92 9.49
N GLU A 893 11.16 -40.33 8.98
CA GLU A 893 9.95 -40.04 9.78
C GLU A 893 9.31 -41.32 10.30
N GLN A 894 9.28 -42.39 9.51
CA GLN A 894 8.79 -43.69 9.95
C GLN A 894 9.61 -44.28 11.10
N ILE A 895 10.93 -44.05 11.15
CA ILE A 895 11.73 -44.47 12.31
C ILE A 895 11.29 -43.77 13.60
N VAL A 896 11.00 -42.44 13.52
CA VAL A 896 10.49 -41.68 14.65
C VAL A 896 9.10 -42.16 15.05
N LYS A 897 8.20 -42.41 14.09
CA LYS A 897 6.85 -42.94 14.35
C LYS A 897 6.90 -44.35 15.00
N GLN A 898 7.82 -45.22 14.55
CA GLN A 898 8.04 -46.53 15.16
C GLN A 898 8.54 -46.41 16.60
N ALA A 899 9.46 -45.47 16.88
CA ALA A 899 9.92 -45.18 18.24
C ALA A 899 8.79 -44.74 19.16
N MET A 900 7.87 -43.93 18.64
CA MET A 900 6.67 -43.51 19.37
C MET A 900 5.68 -44.63 19.57
N PHE A 901 5.47 -45.48 18.54
CA PHE A 901 4.55 -46.62 18.58
C PHE A 901 4.92 -47.61 19.65
N ARG A 902 6.22 -47.86 19.89
CA ARG A 902 6.70 -48.76 20.97
C ARG A 902 6.22 -48.33 22.36
N GLU A 903 6.02 -47.06 22.59
CA GLU A 903 5.57 -46.53 23.88
C GLU A 903 4.04 -46.35 23.96
N LEU A 904 3.39 -46.02 22.83
CA LEU A 904 1.96 -45.67 22.80
C LEU A 904 1.09 -46.90 22.45
N LEU A 905 1.56 -47.82 21.62
CA LEU A 905 0.83 -48.98 21.10
C LEU A 905 -0.51 -48.64 20.41
N ASP A 906 -0.65 -47.41 19.90
CA ASP A 906 -1.84 -46.86 19.32
C ASP A 906 -1.43 -46.02 18.08
N GLU A 907 -1.74 -46.48 16.87
CA GLU A 907 -1.31 -45.88 15.63
C GLU A 907 -1.99 -44.51 15.37
N PRO A 908 -3.29 -44.33 15.56
CA PRO A 908 -3.93 -43.02 15.49
C PRO A 908 -3.31 -41.99 16.43
N GLU A 909 -2.97 -42.36 17.64
CA GLU A 909 -2.35 -41.48 18.62
C GLU A 909 -0.90 -41.14 18.26
N VAL A 910 -0.16 -42.07 17.65
CA VAL A 910 1.15 -41.80 17.09
C VAL A 910 1.08 -40.75 15.99
N GLU A 911 0.15 -40.88 15.05
CA GLU A 911 -0.02 -39.89 13.97
C GLU A 911 -0.39 -38.51 14.49
N ARG A 912 -1.25 -38.44 15.50
CA ARG A 912 -1.64 -37.19 16.16
C ARG A 912 -0.48 -36.51 16.86
N LEU A 913 0.25 -37.23 17.70
CA LEU A 913 1.38 -36.71 18.46
C LEU A 913 2.61 -36.47 17.57
N PHE A 914 2.77 -37.23 16.48
CA PHE A 914 3.88 -37.05 15.55
C PHE A 914 3.86 -35.65 14.93
N ARG A 915 2.70 -35.09 14.62
CA ARG A 915 2.56 -33.70 14.12
C ARG A 915 3.11 -32.69 15.14
N ILE A 916 2.89 -32.91 16.42
CA ILE A 916 3.40 -32.07 17.49
C ILE A 916 4.92 -32.20 17.59
N VAL A 917 5.43 -33.45 17.61
CA VAL A 917 6.87 -33.76 17.64
C VAL A 917 7.60 -33.17 16.43
N PHE A 918 6.95 -33.20 15.28
CA PHE A 918 7.51 -32.66 14.04
C PHE A 918 7.78 -31.15 14.15
N ASN A 919 6.92 -30.42 14.84
CA ASN A 919 7.03 -28.97 15.02
C ASN A 919 7.93 -28.55 16.20
N GLN A 920 8.36 -29.49 17.05
CA GLN A 920 9.27 -29.17 18.16
C GLN A 920 10.72 -29.12 17.72
N THR A 921 11.42 -28.03 18.02
CA THR A 921 12.82 -27.84 17.63
C THR A 921 13.80 -28.76 18.35
N GLU A 922 13.43 -29.30 19.51
CA GLU A 922 14.28 -30.16 20.33
C GLU A 922 14.33 -31.60 19.83
N TYR A 923 13.45 -32.04 18.97
CA TYR A 923 13.43 -33.35 18.34
C TYR A 923 14.10 -33.33 16.94
#